data_5467eb80a505bfafdadae28af66df035
#
_entry.id   5467eb80a505bfafdadae28af66df035
#
_cell.length_a   1.000
_cell.length_b   1.000
_cell.length_c   1.000
_cell.angle_alpha   90.00
_cell.angle_beta   90.00
_cell.angle_gamma   90.00
#
_symmetry.space_group_name_H-M   'P 1'
#
loop_
_entity.id
_entity.type
_entity.pdbx_description
1 polymer ?
#
loop_
_entity_poly.entity_id
_entity_poly.type
_entity_poly.pdbx_seq_one_letter_code
_entity_poly.pdbx_strand_id
1 'polypeptide(L)'
;MYNVIKRDGKIVDFNIKKISDAIAQAFDACQRQYNQDVIDFLALKVTADFEPKIEDGKISVEHIQDSVESVLIKAGYDDVSKAYIIYRRQREKIRNINATMVDYKAIIDNYLNIADWRVKENSTVTYSVGGLILSNSGAVTANYWLSEVYDDEIANAHRNADIHIHDLSMLTGYCAGWSLKQLIQEGLGGVTGKITSAPASHLSTLCNQMVNFLGIMQNEWAGAQAFSSFDTYLAPFVKVDNLSYKEVKQCIQSFIYGVNTPSRWGTQSPFTNITLDWTVPADLAELNCIVGGKELDFKYKDCKKEMDMINKAFIEIMIEGDANGRGFQYPIPTYSITRDFDWSETENNKLLFEMTAKYGTPYFSNYINSDMEPSDVRSMCCRLRLDLRELRKKSGGFFGSGESTGSVGVVTINMPRIAYLAQNEADFYARLDRLMDISARSLKVKRTVITRLLENGLYPYTKRYLGTFNNHFSTIGLVGMNEACLNANWIKKDLTEEEAQKFTKDVLNHMRERLSDYQEKYGDLYNLEATPAESTSFRLAKHDVKHYPNIITAAKDDQSKTPYYTNSSHLPVGYTEDIFSALDIQDELQTLYTSGTVFHAFLGEKLPDWKAAASLVRKIAENYRLPYYTMSPTYSVCKTHGYISGEHYRCPECNSVTEVYSRITGYYRPVQNWNDGKAQEYKDRKVYNIENSKLTRNGKPEEKKAECQCCEPKSENAVYLFTTATCPNCKIACSLLDKAGVKYEKLLANEHPDLVSEFGIKQAPTLVVVENGNVTKATGVSDIKKYIGA
;
A
#
# COMPACT_ATOMS: atom_id res chain seq x y z
N MET A 1 -39.63 -2.63 -32.34
CA MET A 1 -38.61 -3.69 -32.31
C MET A 1 -37.53 -3.19 -31.43
N TYR A 2 -37.13 -3.93 -30.42
CA TYR A 2 -36.04 -3.59 -29.54
C TYR A 2 -34.83 -4.51 -29.75
N ASN A 3 -33.62 -4.04 -29.36
CA ASN A 3 -32.38 -4.69 -29.61
C ASN A 3 -31.84 -5.28 -28.31
N VAL A 4 -31.03 -6.33 -28.40
CA VAL A 4 -30.36 -6.97 -27.27
C VAL A 4 -28.89 -6.61 -27.31
N ILE A 5 -28.40 -6.04 -26.20
CA ILE A 5 -26.99 -5.84 -25.97
C ILE A 5 -26.40 -7.14 -25.43
N LYS A 6 -25.53 -7.78 -26.19
CA LYS A 6 -24.79 -8.95 -25.77
C LYS A 6 -23.69 -8.59 -24.77
N ARG A 7 -23.15 -9.57 -24.03
CA ARG A 7 -22.04 -9.40 -23.07
C ARG A 7 -20.77 -8.82 -23.70
N ASP A 8 -20.54 -9.04 -25.00
CA ASP A 8 -19.41 -8.50 -25.76
C ASP A 8 -19.69 -7.07 -26.30
N GLY A 9 -20.79 -6.45 -25.87
CA GLY A 9 -21.22 -5.13 -26.31
C GLY A 9 -21.88 -5.08 -27.68
N LYS A 10 -21.99 -6.20 -28.43
CA LYS A 10 -22.65 -6.24 -29.73
C LYS A 10 -24.16 -6.10 -29.57
N ILE A 11 -24.75 -5.29 -30.41
CA ILE A 11 -26.20 -5.08 -30.49
C ILE A 11 -26.75 -6.01 -31.57
N VAL A 12 -27.78 -6.80 -31.22
CA VAL A 12 -28.47 -7.73 -32.13
C VAL A 12 -29.97 -7.60 -31.97
N ASP A 13 -30.72 -7.97 -32.99
CA ASP A 13 -32.17 -7.98 -32.94
C ASP A 13 -32.70 -8.98 -31.92
N PHE A 14 -33.74 -8.60 -31.20
CA PHE A 14 -34.44 -9.49 -30.27
C PHE A 14 -35.09 -10.66 -30.99
N ASN A 15 -34.94 -11.84 -30.44
CA ASN A 15 -35.56 -13.05 -30.97
C ASN A 15 -36.07 -13.92 -29.81
N ILE A 16 -37.41 -13.95 -29.67
CA ILE A 16 -38.11 -14.70 -28.60
C ILE A 16 -37.82 -16.21 -28.65
N LYS A 17 -37.59 -16.78 -29.85
CA LYS A 17 -37.28 -18.18 -30.02
C LYS A 17 -36.06 -18.64 -29.21
N LYS A 18 -35.08 -17.73 -29.02
CA LYS A 18 -33.92 -18.05 -28.18
C LYS A 18 -34.27 -18.22 -26.70
N ILE A 19 -35.33 -17.54 -26.25
CA ILE A 19 -35.86 -17.70 -24.89
C ILE A 19 -36.61 -19.04 -24.81
N SER A 20 -37.50 -19.35 -25.76
CA SER A 20 -38.20 -20.61 -25.84
C SER A 20 -37.24 -21.79 -25.87
N ASP A 21 -36.23 -21.76 -26.74
CA ASP A 21 -35.20 -22.81 -26.85
C ASP A 21 -34.41 -23.00 -25.52
N ALA A 22 -34.05 -21.91 -24.83
CA ALA A 22 -33.33 -22.00 -23.57
C ALA A 22 -34.19 -22.55 -22.43
N ILE A 23 -35.48 -22.19 -22.38
CA ILE A 23 -36.41 -22.75 -21.41
C ILE A 23 -36.67 -24.25 -21.70
N ALA A 24 -36.88 -24.65 -22.95
CA ALA A 24 -37.07 -26.06 -23.36
C ALA A 24 -35.87 -26.91 -22.92
N GLN A 25 -34.66 -26.47 -23.18
CA GLN A 25 -33.43 -27.14 -22.73
C GLN A 25 -33.33 -27.30 -21.20
N ALA A 26 -33.85 -26.32 -20.43
CA ALA A 26 -33.90 -26.46 -18.97
C ALA A 26 -34.94 -27.50 -18.51
N PHE A 27 -36.07 -27.58 -19.18
CA PHE A 27 -37.05 -28.64 -18.95
C PHE A 27 -36.48 -30.03 -19.27
N ASP A 28 -35.81 -30.18 -20.42
CA ASP A 28 -35.13 -31.41 -20.82
C ASP A 28 -34.06 -31.84 -19.81
N ALA A 29 -33.28 -30.90 -19.29
CA ALA A 29 -32.25 -31.15 -18.28
C ALA A 29 -32.83 -31.70 -16.96
N CYS A 30 -34.07 -31.34 -16.64
CA CYS A 30 -34.83 -31.90 -15.50
C CYS A 30 -35.63 -33.16 -15.84
N GLN A 31 -35.57 -33.68 -17.07
CA GLN A 31 -36.40 -34.79 -17.56
C GLN A 31 -37.90 -34.53 -17.35
N ARG A 32 -38.31 -33.26 -17.38
CA ARG A 32 -39.70 -32.85 -17.16
C ARG A 32 -40.41 -32.72 -18.50
N GLN A 33 -41.51 -33.47 -18.66
CA GLN A 33 -42.35 -33.40 -19.87
C GLN A 33 -43.01 -32.02 -19.98
N TYR A 34 -43.06 -31.47 -21.19
CA TYR A 34 -43.71 -30.22 -21.49
C TYR A 34 -44.42 -30.28 -22.84
N ASN A 35 -45.37 -29.35 -23.01
CA ASN A 35 -45.95 -29.04 -24.32
C ASN A 35 -45.28 -27.76 -24.83
N GLN A 36 -45.09 -27.63 -26.14
CA GLN A 36 -44.51 -26.48 -26.77
C GLN A 36 -45.27 -25.18 -26.44
N ASP A 37 -46.62 -25.28 -26.34
CA ASP A 37 -47.46 -24.16 -25.96
C ASP A 37 -47.14 -23.59 -24.58
N VAL A 38 -46.72 -24.44 -23.63
CA VAL A 38 -46.30 -24.00 -22.30
C VAL A 38 -44.95 -23.26 -22.36
N ILE A 39 -44.03 -23.75 -23.19
CA ILE A 39 -42.73 -23.11 -23.38
C ILE A 39 -42.89 -21.71 -24.00
N ASP A 40 -43.72 -21.62 -25.05
CA ASP A 40 -43.96 -20.36 -25.76
C ASP A 40 -44.73 -19.38 -24.88
N PHE A 41 -45.65 -19.84 -24.06
CA PHE A 41 -46.33 -19.02 -23.05
C PHE A 41 -45.36 -18.47 -21.98
N LEU A 42 -44.44 -19.30 -21.49
CA LEU A 42 -43.40 -18.87 -20.57
C LEU A 42 -42.48 -17.85 -21.22
N ALA A 43 -42.08 -18.02 -22.48
CA ALA A 43 -41.24 -17.06 -23.20
C ALA A 43 -41.96 -15.71 -23.39
N LEU A 44 -43.27 -15.70 -23.62
CA LEU A 44 -44.10 -14.48 -23.66
C LEU A 44 -44.12 -13.78 -22.27
N LYS A 45 -44.29 -14.57 -21.19
CA LYS A 45 -44.23 -14.01 -19.81
C LYS A 45 -42.88 -13.41 -19.48
N VAL A 46 -41.79 -14.04 -19.93
CA VAL A 46 -40.44 -13.49 -19.79
C VAL A 46 -40.32 -12.16 -20.52
N THR A 47 -40.87 -12.07 -21.73
CA THR A 47 -40.88 -10.83 -22.51
C THR A 47 -41.62 -9.69 -21.77
N ALA A 48 -42.77 -10.00 -21.19
CA ALA A 48 -43.55 -9.04 -20.40
C ALA A 48 -42.85 -8.67 -19.07
N ASP A 49 -42.08 -9.56 -18.45
CA ASP A 49 -41.35 -9.29 -17.19
C ASP A 49 -40.16 -8.33 -17.41
N PHE A 50 -39.49 -8.39 -18.56
CA PHE A 50 -38.37 -7.51 -18.83
C PHE A 50 -38.75 -6.23 -19.63
N GLU A 51 -39.92 -6.15 -20.21
CA GLU A 51 -40.37 -5.00 -21.02
C GLU A 51 -40.17 -3.64 -20.29
N PRO A 52 -40.51 -3.53 -18.99
CA PRO A 52 -40.25 -2.31 -18.21
C PRO A 52 -38.76 -1.95 -18.03
N LYS A 53 -37.86 -2.89 -18.30
CA LYS A 53 -36.40 -2.74 -18.16
C LYS A 53 -35.71 -2.32 -19.47
N ILE A 54 -36.49 -2.05 -20.51
CA ILE A 54 -35.98 -1.61 -21.81
C ILE A 54 -35.69 -0.12 -21.74
N GLU A 55 -34.43 0.27 -21.95
CA GLU A 55 -33.95 1.65 -21.99
C GLU A 55 -33.50 1.99 -23.42
N ASP A 56 -33.97 3.09 -23.98
CA ASP A 56 -33.65 3.54 -25.35
C ASP A 56 -33.82 2.47 -26.44
N GLY A 57 -34.84 1.62 -26.31
CA GLY A 57 -35.09 0.52 -27.26
C GLY A 57 -34.07 -0.62 -27.18
N LYS A 58 -33.30 -0.71 -26.09
CA LYS A 58 -32.26 -1.76 -25.87
C LYS A 58 -32.44 -2.44 -24.52
N ILE A 59 -32.05 -3.70 -24.45
CA ILE A 59 -32.03 -4.48 -23.21
C ILE A 59 -30.78 -5.34 -23.15
N SER A 60 -30.18 -5.51 -21.96
CA SER A 60 -29.06 -6.42 -21.80
C SER A 60 -29.50 -7.88 -21.80
N VAL A 61 -28.66 -8.78 -22.32
CA VAL A 61 -28.90 -10.23 -22.26
C VAL A 61 -29.03 -10.73 -20.82
N GLU A 62 -28.36 -10.07 -19.86
CA GLU A 62 -28.43 -10.40 -18.43
C GLU A 62 -29.84 -10.15 -17.89
N HIS A 63 -30.44 -8.98 -18.15
CA HIS A 63 -31.80 -8.67 -17.72
C HIS A 63 -32.82 -9.65 -18.28
N ILE A 64 -32.62 -10.14 -19.52
CA ILE A 64 -33.47 -11.16 -20.11
C ILE A 64 -33.32 -12.49 -19.34
N GLN A 65 -32.10 -12.88 -19.02
CA GLN A 65 -31.80 -14.13 -18.28
C GLN A 65 -32.36 -14.09 -16.85
N ASP A 66 -32.22 -12.97 -16.17
CA ASP A 66 -32.79 -12.76 -14.82
C ASP A 66 -34.33 -12.85 -14.86
N SER A 67 -34.94 -12.33 -15.91
CA SER A 67 -36.38 -12.45 -16.11
C SER A 67 -36.83 -13.91 -16.43
N VAL A 68 -36.01 -14.69 -17.13
CA VAL A 68 -36.28 -16.14 -17.31
C VAL A 68 -36.27 -16.84 -15.94
N GLU A 69 -35.28 -16.61 -15.10
CA GLU A 69 -35.21 -17.19 -13.77
C GLU A 69 -36.42 -16.81 -12.91
N SER A 70 -36.75 -15.50 -12.86
CA SER A 70 -37.89 -14.97 -12.12
C SER A 70 -39.24 -15.58 -12.57
N VAL A 71 -39.47 -15.67 -13.88
CA VAL A 71 -40.73 -16.21 -14.45
C VAL A 71 -40.88 -17.71 -14.19
N LEU A 72 -39.81 -18.49 -14.31
CA LEU A 72 -39.81 -19.90 -13.99
C LEU A 72 -40.16 -20.18 -12.52
N ILE A 73 -39.59 -19.43 -11.59
CA ILE A 73 -39.90 -19.49 -10.16
C ILE A 73 -41.39 -19.10 -9.92
N LYS A 74 -41.83 -17.96 -10.44
CA LYS A 74 -43.20 -17.47 -10.28
C LYS A 74 -44.25 -18.42 -10.90
N ALA A 75 -43.86 -19.20 -11.88
CA ALA A 75 -44.71 -20.20 -12.53
C ALA A 75 -44.70 -21.58 -11.83
N GLY A 76 -43.95 -21.73 -10.72
CA GLY A 76 -43.85 -22.95 -9.94
C GLY A 76 -42.92 -24.02 -10.56
N TYR A 77 -41.97 -23.60 -11.41
CA TYR A 77 -40.96 -24.48 -12.03
C TYR A 77 -39.60 -24.30 -11.36
N ASP A 78 -39.51 -24.47 -10.05
CA ASP A 78 -38.29 -24.24 -9.27
C ASP A 78 -37.13 -25.14 -9.66
N ASP A 79 -37.42 -26.41 -10.00
CA ASP A 79 -36.46 -27.40 -10.50
C ASP A 79 -35.86 -26.97 -11.84
N VAL A 80 -36.72 -26.51 -12.76
CA VAL A 80 -36.32 -26.02 -14.08
C VAL A 80 -35.51 -24.72 -13.96
N SER A 81 -35.93 -23.82 -13.06
CA SER A 81 -35.17 -22.59 -12.79
C SER A 81 -33.77 -22.94 -12.28
N LYS A 82 -33.63 -23.88 -11.34
CA LYS A 82 -32.32 -24.35 -10.87
C LYS A 82 -31.46 -24.92 -12.00
N ALA A 83 -32.05 -25.76 -12.87
CA ALA A 83 -31.34 -26.31 -14.03
C ALA A 83 -30.89 -25.20 -15.00
N TYR A 84 -31.74 -24.20 -15.22
CA TYR A 84 -31.40 -23.04 -16.04
C TYR A 84 -30.21 -22.23 -15.46
N ILE A 85 -30.22 -21.98 -14.16
CA ILE A 85 -29.11 -21.28 -13.45
C ILE A 85 -27.81 -22.07 -13.56
N ILE A 86 -27.86 -23.40 -13.34
CA ILE A 86 -26.70 -24.29 -13.48
C ILE A 86 -26.16 -24.25 -14.91
N TYR A 87 -27.05 -24.36 -15.90
CA TYR A 87 -26.69 -24.30 -17.32
C TYR A 87 -26.04 -22.92 -17.67
N ARG A 88 -26.61 -21.81 -17.19
CA ARG A 88 -26.07 -20.48 -17.36
C ARG A 88 -24.62 -20.38 -16.82
N ARG A 89 -24.40 -20.89 -15.60
CA ARG A 89 -23.06 -20.95 -14.97
C ARG A 89 -22.09 -21.86 -15.72
N GLN A 90 -22.54 -23.03 -16.17
CA GLN A 90 -21.69 -23.92 -16.96
C GLN A 90 -21.30 -23.32 -18.31
N ARG A 91 -22.21 -22.66 -18.99
CA ARG A 91 -21.94 -21.95 -20.25
C ARG A 91 -20.99 -20.77 -20.06
N GLU A 92 -21.09 -20.08 -18.95
CA GLU A 92 -20.17 -19.03 -18.56
C GLU A 92 -18.79 -19.61 -18.28
N LYS A 93 -18.73 -20.71 -17.53
CA LYS A 93 -17.48 -21.43 -17.26
C LYS A 93 -16.80 -21.94 -18.54
N ILE A 94 -17.56 -22.51 -19.47
CA ILE A 94 -17.04 -22.97 -20.79
C ILE A 94 -16.54 -21.79 -21.62
N ARG A 95 -17.24 -20.65 -21.62
CA ARG A 95 -16.77 -19.44 -22.32
C ARG A 95 -15.49 -18.89 -21.70
N ASN A 96 -15.42 -18.85 -20.37
CA ASN A 96 -14.24 -18.42 -19.64
C ASN A 96 -13.05 -19.37 -19.93
N ILE A 97 -13.27 -20.67 -19.98
CA ILE A 97 -12.26 -21.66 -20.38
C ILE A 97 -11.82 -21.44 -21.83
N ASN A 98 -12.76 -21.26 -22.76
CA ASN A 98 -12.43 -21.02 -24.15
C ASN A 98 -11.72 -19.67 -24.36
N ALA A 99 -12.13 -18.63 -23.66
CA ALA A 99 -11.44 -17.34 -23.63
C ALA A 99 -10.02 -17.49 -23.06
N THR A 100 -9.86 -18.28 -22.00
CA THR A 100 -8.55 -18.56 -21.38
C THR A 100 -7.61 -19.31 -22.33
N MET A 101 -8.11 -20.29 -23.09
CA MET A 101 -7.29 -21.02 -24.06
C MET A 101 -6.89 -20.15 -25.28
N VAL A 102 -7.76 -19.25 -25.71
CA VAL A 102 -7.44 -18.30 -26.79
C VAL A 102 -6.42 -17.27 -26.31
N ASP A 103 -6.59 -16.78 -25.09
CA ASP A 103 -5.67 -15.85 -24.46
C ASP A 103 -4.29 -16.44 -24.19
N TYR A 104 -4.20 -17.76 -23.92
CA TYR A 104 -2.91 -18.42 -23.66
C TYR A 104 -1.96 -18.33 -24.86
N LYS A 105 -2.44 -18.59 -26.08
CA LYS A 105 -1.65 -18.43 -27.29
C LYS A 105 -1.23 -16.97 -27.48
N ALA A 106 -2.18 -16.04 -27.30
CA ALA A 106 -1.91 -14.61 -27.39
C ALA A 106 -0.89 -14.15 -26.36
N ILE A 107 -0.93 -14.66 -25.12
CA ILE A 107 0.02 -14.33 -24.05
C ILE A 107 1.43 -14.78 -24.45
N ILE A 108 1.58 -16.01 -24.95
CA ILE A 108 2.88 -16.53 -25.43
C ILE A 108 3.39 -15.72 -26.61
N ASP A 109 2.57 -15.53 -27.64
CA ASP A 109 2.94 -14.83 -28.86
C ASP A 109 3.32 -13.37 -28.56
N ASN A 110 2.54 -12.68 -27.69
CA ASN A 110 2.84 -11.31 -27.28
C ASN A 110 4.15 -11.21 -26.50
N TYR A 111 4.43 -12.17 -25.61
CA TYR A 111 5.70 -12.21 -24.90
C TYR A 111 6.86 -12.43 -25.87
N LEU A 112 6.76 -13.43 -26.75
CA LEU A 112 7.80 -13.76 -27.71
C LEU A 112 8.08 -12.64 -28.71
N ASN A 113 7.05 -11.90 -29.10
CA ASN A 113 7.17 -10.77 -30.03
C ASN A 113 7.59 -9.46 -29.33
N ILE A 114 7.85 -9.48 -28.00
CA ILE A 114 8.18 -8.29 -27.18
C ILE A 114 7.12 -7.19 -27.30
N ALA A 115 5.93 -7.53 -27.78
CA ALA A 115 4.80 -6.59 -28.00
C ALA A 115 3.98 -6.38 -26.74
N ASP A 116 4.09 -7.26 -25.73
CA ASP A 116 3.33 -7.15 -24.49
C ASP A 116 3.98 -6.10 -23.59
N TRP A 117 3.23 -5.04 -23.28
CA TRP A 117 3.62 -4.01 -22.32
C TRP A 117 3.94 -4.60 -20.93
N ARG A 118 3.37 -5.74 -20.58
CA ARG A 118 3.66 -6.45 -19.31
C ARG A 118 5.10 -6.96 -19.25
N VAL A 119 5.76 -7.18 -20.37
CA VAL A 119 7.20 -7.47 -20.42
C VAL A 119 8.02 -6.27 -19.94
N LYS A 120 7.47 -5.05 -20.10
CA LYS A 120 8.04 -3.80 -19.63
C LYS A 120 7.51 -3.38 -18.25
N GLU A 121 6.43 -3.96 -17.77
CA GLU A 121 5.73 -3.57 -16.53
C GLU A 121 6.53 -3.89 -15.27
N ASN A 122 7.13 -5.07 -15.22
CA ASN A 122 7.94 -5.52 -14.09
C ASN A 122 9.43 -5.48 -14.45
N SER A 123 10.08 -4.45 -13.99
CA SER A 123 11.46 -4.10 -14.31
C SER A 123 12.50 -5.13 -13.90
N THR A 124 12.14 -5.97 -12.96
CA THR A 124 13.03 -6.96 -12.40
C THR A 124 13.03 -8.26 -13.21
N VAL A 125 12.09 -8.42 -14.15
CA VAL A 125 11.98 -9.59 -15.02
C VAL A 125 12.59 -9.27 -16.40
N THR A 126 13.71 -9.88 -16.73
CA THR A 126 14.31 -9.76 -18.05
C THR A 126 13.58 -10.63 -19.07
N TYR A 127 13.62 -10.23 -20.35
CA TYR A 127 13.14 -11.08 -21.44
C TYR A 127 13.98 -12.37 -21.49
N SER A 128 13.39 -13.48 -21.08
CA SER A 128 14.07 -14.74 -20.84
C SER A 128 13.07 -15.90 -20.79
N VAL A 129 13.56 -17.13 -20.85
CA VAL A 129 12.74 -18.33 -20.66
C VAL A 129 12.06 -18.32 -19.28
N GLY A 130 12.77 -17.94 -18.22
CA GLY A 130 12.20 -17.80 -16.88
C GLY A 130 11.09 -16.75 -16.83
N GLY A 131 11.28 -15.60 -17.50
CA GLY A 131 10.25 -14.56 -17.64
C GLY A 131 9.02 -15.04 -18.39
N LEU A 132 9.17 -15.85 -19.44
CA LEU A 132 8.07 -16.50 -20.14
C LEU A 132 7.27 -17.44 -19.23
N ILE A 133 7.97 -18.25 -18.42
CA ILE A 133 7.34 -19.17 -17.46
C ILE A 133 6.52 -18.38 -16.44
N LEU A 134 7.10 -17.30 -15.87
CA LEU A 134 6.41 -16.45 -14.89
C LEU A 134 5.19 -15.75 -15.52
N SER A 135 5.29 -15.25 -16.74
CA SER A 135 4.18 -14.62 -17.45
C SER A 135 3.02 -15.60 -17.66
N ASN A 136 3.31 -16.80 -18.14
CA ASN A 136 2.30 -17.81 -18.39
C ASN A 136 1.65 -18.33 -17.09
N SER A 137 2.46 -18.66 -16.09
CA SER A 137 1.99 -19.09 -14.77
C SER A 137 1.13 -17.99 -14.12
N GLY A 138 1.58 -16.75 -14.21
CA GLY A 138 0.87 -15.59 -13.66
C GLY A 138 -0.51 -15.38 -14.30
N ALA A 139 -0.61 -15.52 -15.62
CA ALA A 139 -1.88 -15.38 -16.33
C ALA A 139 -2.88 -16.47 -15.93
N VAL A 140 -2.44 -17.73 -15.79
CA VAL A 140 -3.27 -18.84 -15.34
C VAL A 140 -3.74 -18.61 -13.90
N THR A 141 -2.84 -18.19 -13.02
CA THR A 141 -3.16 -17.90 -11.61
C THR A 141 -4.14 -16.75 -11.47
N ALA A 142 -3.95 -15.67 -12.22
CA ALA A 142 -4.88 -14.52 -12.22
C ALA A 142 -6.28 -14.93 -12.68
N ASN A 143 -6.36 -15.77 -13.71
CA ASN A 143 -7.65 -16.31 -14.15
C ASN A 143 -8.30 -17.17 -13.07
N TYR A 144 -7.52 -18.01 -12.37
CA TYR A 144 -8.02 -18.82 -11.26
C TYR A 144 -8.60 -17.97 -10.12
N TRP A 145 -7.92 -16.89 -9.74
CA TRP A 145 -8.47 -15.94 -8.76
C TRP A 145 -9.83 -15.37 -9.20
N LEU A 146 -9.91 -14.92 -10.45
CA LEU A 146 -11.07 -14.20 -10.98
C LEU A 146 -12.23 -15.10 -11.42
N SER A 147 -12.04 -16.41 -11.58
CA SER A 147 -13.08 -17.32 -12.03
C SER A 147 -13.49 -18.35 -11.00
N GLU A 148 -12.59 -18.73 -10.07
CA GLU A 148 -12.86 -19.83 -9.14
C GLU A 148 -12.85 -19.39 -7.66
N VAL A 149 -12.11 -18.29 -7.33
CA VAL A 149 -11.94 -17.85 -5.95
C VAL A 149 -12.85 -16.69 -5.60
N TYR A 150 -12.83 -15.64 -6.41
CA TYR A 150 -13.67 -14.46 -6.20
C TYR A 150 -15.07 -14.67 -6.77
N ASP A 151 -16.08 -14.10 -6.13
CA ASP A 151 -17.41 -14.01 -6.69
C ASP A 151 -17.44 -13.08 -7.92
N ASP A 152 -18.54 -13.16 -8.68
CA ASP A 152 -18.70 -12.40 -9.92
C ASP A 152 -18.64 -10.88 -9.70
N GLU A 153 -19.13 -10.38 -8.56
CA GLU A 153 -19.11 -8.94 -8.27
C GLU A 153 -17.68 -8.43 -8.09
N ILE A 154 -16.86 -9.13 -7.31
CA ILE A 154 -15.45 -8.81 -7.10
C ILE A 154 -14.69 -8.94 -8.43
N ALA A 155 -14.88 -10.06 -9.14
CA ALA A 155 -14.18 -10.30 -10.39
C ALA A 155 -14.52 -9.28 -11.47
N ASN A 156 -15.80 -8.90 -11.58
CA ASN A 156 -16.26 -7.91 -12.54
C ASN A 156 -15.80 -6.49 -12.17
N ALA A 157 -15.79 -6.12 -10.89
CA ALA A 157 -15.24 -4.84 -10.45
C ALA A 157 -13.77 -4.69 -10.85
N HIS A 158 -12.98 -5.77 -10.75
CA HIS A 158 -11.59 -5.76 -11.25
C HIS A 158 -11.52 -5.71 -12.78
N ARG A 159 -12.27 -6.57 -13.49
CA ARG A 159 -12.26 -6.65 -14.96
C ARG A 159 -12.72 -5.35 -15.61
N ASN A 160 -13.75 -4.73 -15.04
CA ASN A 160 -14.31 -3.46 -15.50
C ASN A 160 -13.49 -2.24 -15.07
N ALA A 161 -12.41 -2.44 -14.31
CA ALA A 161 -11.53 -1.39 -13.82
C ALA A 161 -12.19 -0.39 -12.84
N ASP A 162 -13.21 -0.81 -12.09
CA ASP A 162 -13.72 -0.06 -10.93
C ASP A 162 -12.72 -0.10 -9.79
N ILE A 163 -12.04 -1.26 -9.65
CA ILE A 163 -10.93 -1.49 -8.73
C ILE A 163 -9.78 -2.20 -9.44
N HIS A 164 -8.60 -2.17 -8.82
CA HIS A 164 -7.47 -3.00 -9.19
C HIS A 164 -7.05 -3.88 -8.02
N ILE A 165 -7.22 -5.19 -8.14
CA ILE A 165 -6.69 -6.17 -7.20
C ILE A 165 -5.25 -6.47 -7.64
N HIS A 166 -4.28 -6.20 -6.75
CA HIS A 166 -2.86 -6.40 -7.04
C HIS A 166 -2.45 -7.88 -6.92
N ASP A 167 -1.38 -8.25 -7.62
CA ASP A 167 -0.67 -9.53 -7.50
C ASP A 167 -1.52 -10.78 -7.71
N LEU A 168 -2.46 -10.70 -8.63
CA LEU A 168 -3.25 -11.86 -9.04
C LEU A 168 -2.41 -12.96 -9.71
N SER A 169 -1.18 -12.67 -10.11
CA SER A 169 -0.24 -13.62 -10.71
C SER A 169 0.28 -14.68 -9.75
N MET A 170 0.05 -14.52 -8.43
CA MET A 170 0.50 -15.47 -7.41
C MET A 170 -0.59 -15.78 -6.39
N LEU A 171 -0.64 -17.03 -5.92
CA LEU A 171 -1.53 -17.49 -4.84
C LEU A 171 -0.86 -17.28 -3.49
N THR A 172 -0.54 -16.03 -3.12
CA THR A 172 0.21 -15.73 -1.89
C THR A 172 -0.07 -14.32 -1.38
N GLY A 173 0.56 -13.97 -0.24
CA GLY A 173 0.54 -12.62 0.33
C GLY A 173 1.31 -11.61 -0.51
N TYR A 174 1.09 -10.32 -0.22
CA TYR A 174 1.71 -9.22 -0.96
C TYR A 174 3.15 -9.02 -0.53
N CYS A 175 3.40 -8.47 0.66
CA CYS A 175 4.73 -8.19 1.15
C CYS A 175 4.87 -8.49 2.64
N ALA A 176 6.10 -8.72 3.10
CA ALA A 176 6.40 -9.05 4.48
C ALA A 176 7.69 -8.40 4.99
N GLY A 177 7.64 -7.96 6.24
CA GLY A 177 8.82 -7.72 7.05
C GLY A 177 9.16 -8.97 7.84
N TRP A 178 10.43 -9.19 8.03
CA TRP A 178 10.96 -10.36 8.71
C TRP A 178 11.83 -9.95 9.89
N SER A 179 11.74 -10.70 10.97
CA SER A 179 12.60 -10.47 12.14
C SER A 179 14.02 -10.92 11.83
N LEU A 180 14.94 -9.97 11.68
CA LEU A 180 16.36 -10.26 11.58
C LEU A 180 16.88 -10.86 12.89
N LYS A 181 16.33 -10.43 14.03
CA LYS A 181 16.62 -11.01 15.34
C LYS A 181 16.32 -12.51 15.38
N GLN A 182 15.17 -12.94 14.85
CA GLN A 182 14.80 -14.35 14.78
C GLN A 182 15.78 -15.14 13.90
N LEU A 183 16.18 -14.62 12.75
CA LEU A 183 17.18 -15.27 11.90
C LEU A 183 18.53 -15.40 12.60
N ILE A 184 18.96 -14.39 13.36
CA ILE A 184 20.20 -14.41 14.16
C ILE A 184 20.12 -15.44 15.30
N GLN A 185 18.96 -15.58 15.94
CA GLN A 185 18.76 -16.50 17.07
C GLN A 185 18.63 -17.96 16.62
N GLU A 186 17.96 -18.22 15.52
CA GLU A 186 17.53 -19.56 15.13
C GLU A 186 18.25 -20.11 13.89
N GLY A 187 18.94 -19.26 13.14
CA GLY A 187 19.56 -19.62 11.86
C GLY A 187 18.55 -19.74 10.72
N LEU A 188 19.00 -20.27 9.60
CA LEU A 188 18.19 -20.47 8.40
C LEU A 188 17.82 -21.95 8.23
N GLY A 189 16.56 -22.32 8.42
CA GLY A 189 16.09 -23.70 8.25
C GLY A 189 14.89 -24.05 9.12
N GLY A 190 14.87 -25.29 9.64
CA GLY A 190 13.76 -25.81 10.43
C GLY A 190 12.54 -26.20 9.58
N VAL A 191 12.71 -26.33 8.26
CA VAL A 191 11.69 -26.82 7.31
C VAL A 191 12.00 -28.28 6.98
N THR A 192 11.04 -29.17 7.17
CA THR A 192 11.18 -30.59 6.93
C THR A 192 11.65 -30.90 5.50
N GLY A 193 12.71 -31.71 5.40
CA GLY A 193 13.28 -32.12 4.12
C GLY A 193 14.14 -31.03 3.44
N LYS A 194 14.43 -29.92 4.11
CA LYS A 194 15.32 -28.85 3.63
C LYS A 194 16.58 -28.74 4.46
N ILE A 195 17.63 -28.21 3.84
CA ILE A 195 18.90 -27.95 4.54
C ILE A 195 18.68 -26.91 5.62
N THR A 196 19.28 -27.15 6.79
CA THR A 196 19.25 -26.22 7.93
C THR A 196 20.65 -25.70 8.20
N SER A 197 20.78 -24.39 8.34
CA SER A 197 21.97 -23.68 8.77
C SER A 197 21.77 -23.17 10.20
N ALA A 198 22.72 -23.51 11.08
CA ALA A 198 22.74 -23.03 12.47
C ALA A 198 22.82 -21.49 12.54
N PRO A 199 22.52 -20.87 13.69
CA PRO A 199 22.75 -19.46 13.92
C PRO A 199 24.15 -19.02 13.51
N ALA A 200 24.24 -17.91 12.77
CA ALA A 200 25.50 -17.39 12.28
C ALA A 200 26.36 -16.87 13.42
N SER A 201 27.63 -17.30 13.48
CA SER A 201 28.61 -16.75 14.43
C SER A 201 29.46 -15.64 13.84
N HIS A 202 29.47 -15.47 12.53
CA HIS A 202 30.29 -14.50 11.80
C HIS A 202 29.45 -13.63 10.85
N LEU A 203 29.88 -12.37 10.67
CA LEU A 203 29.18 -11.42 9.79
C LEU A 203 28.98 -11.94 8.37
N SER A 204 30.01 -12.56 7.79
CA SER A 204 29.94 -13.14 6.43
C SER A 204 28.88 -14.24 6.31
N THR A 205 28.76 -15.07 7.34
CA THR A 205 27.76 -16.15 7.40
C THR A 205 26.36 -15.56 7.50
N LEU A 206 26.16 -14.54 8.36
CA LEU A 206 24.88 -13.87 8.50
C LEU A 206 24.47 -13.19 7.18
N CYS A 207 25.39 -12.49 6.51
CA CYS A 207 25.14 -11.89 5.19
C CYS A 207 24.67 -12.94 4.17
N ASN A 208 25.32 -14.12 4.14
CA ASN A 208 24.93 -15.22 3.26
C ASN A 208 23.55 -15.80 3.64
N GLN A 209 23.27 -15.98 4.93
CA GLN A 209 21.96 -16.45 5.38
C GLN A 209 20.85 -15.46 5.01
N MET A 210 21.07 -14.13 5.13
CA MET A 210 20.11 -13.10 4.72
C MET A 210 19.82 -13.16 3.22
N VAL A 211 20.85 -13.27 2.38
CA VAL A 211 20.68 -13.40 0.91
C VAL A 211 19.84 -14.63 0.56
N ASN A 212 20.18 -15.78 1.13
CA ASN A 212 19.43 -17.03 0.88
C ASN A 212 18.01 -16.96 1.42
N PHE A 213 17.79 -16.37 2.61
CA PHE A 213 16.48 -16.17 3.19
C PHE A 213 15.58 -15.33 2.28
N LEU A 214 16.07 -14.17 1.83
CA LEU A 214 15.33 -13.27 0.92
C LEU A 214 15.06 -13.94 -0.42
N GLY A 215 16.02 -14.68 -0.97
CA GLY A 215 15.85 -15.46 -2.19
C GLY A 215 14.79 -16.55 -2.07
N ILE A 216 14.69 -17.21 -0.92
CA ILE A 216 13.64 -18.20 -0.64
C ILE A 216 12.27 -17.51 -0.50
N MET A 217 12.19 -16.45 0.31
CA MET A 217 10.93 -15.79 0.64
C MET A 217 10.28 -15.13 -0.58
N GLN A 218 11.04 -14.63 -1.54
CA GLN A 218 10.44 -14.11 -2.78
C GLN A 218 9.71 -15.17 -3.62
N ASN A 219 9.95 -16.49 -3.39
CA ASN A 219 9.17 -17.55 -4.03
C ASN A 219 7.85 -17.83 -3.30
N GLU A 220 7.73 -17.43 -2.03
CA GLU A 220 6.53 -17.58 -1.22
C GLU A 220 5.70 -16.29 -1.11
N TRP A 221 6.23 -15.14 -1.59
CA TRP A 221 5.59 -13.81 -1.52
C TRP A 221 5.65 -13.08 -2.86
N ALA A 222 4.61 -12.31 -3.15
CA ALA A 222 4.51 -11.61 -4.44
C ALA A 222 5.40 -10.37 -4.52
N GLY A 223 5.46 -9.59 -3.45
CA GLY A 223 6.13 -8.30 -3.40
C GLY A 223 7.39 -8.27 -2.54
N ALA A 224 7.67 -7.10 -1.96
CA ALA A 224 8.90 -6.84 -1.25
C ALA A 224 9.05 -7.60 0.06
N GLN A 225 10.32 -7.86 0.39
CA GLN A 225 10.77 -8.44 1.65
C GLN A 225 11.64 -7.42 2.38
N ALA A 226 11.50 -7.28 3.69
CA ALA A 226 12.23 -6.28 4.45
C ALA A 226 12.87 -6.84 5.72
N PHE A 227 14.07 -6.34 6.04
CA PHE A 227 14.67 -6.44 7.35
C PHE A 227 14.78 -5.06 8.01
N SER A 228 14.35 -4.97 9.27
CA SER A 228 14.47 -3.74 10.05
C SER A 228 15.73 -3.73 10.91
N SER A 229 16.20 -2.53 11.30
CA SER A 229 17.35 -2.33 12.19
C SER A 229 18.61 -3.06 11.72
N PHE A 230 18.86 -3.01 10.42
CA PHE A 230 19.93 -3.77 9.78
C PHE A 230 21.31 -3.45 10.38
N ASP A 231 21.65 -2.17 10.51
CA ASP A 231 22.91 -1.71 11.06
C ASP A 231 23.04 -2.02 12.55
N THR A 232 21.96 -1.89 13.33
CA THR A 232 21.94 -2.23 14.75
C THR A 232 22.19 -3.71 14.99
N TYR A 233 21.50 -4.60 14.25
CA TYR A 233 21.63 -6.04 14.48
C TYR A 233 22.92 -6.66 13.93
N LEU A 234 23.55 -6.04 12.92
CA LEU A 234 24.83 -6.55 12.38
C LEU A 234 26.03 -6.08 13.18
N ALA A 235 25.96 -4.94 13.87
CA ALA A 235 27.07 -4.34 14.60
C ALA A 235 27.75 -5.29 15.62
N PRO A 236 27.01 -6.11 16.40
CA PRO A 236 27.63 -7.07 17.34
C PRO A 236 28.59 -8.08 16.70
N PHE A 237 28.30 -8.51 15.46
CA PHE A 237 29.16 -9.45 14.73
C PHE A 237 30.52 -8.84 14.39
N VAL A 238 30.53 -7.56 14.02
CA VAL A 238 31.77 -6.81 13.76
C VAL A 238 32.61 -6.72 15.03
N LYS A 239 31.96 -6.47 16.18
CA LYS A 239 32.60 -6.31 17.47
C LYS A 239 33.19 -7.65 17.99
N VAL A 240 32.43 -8.74 17.93
CA VAL A 240 32.85 -10.07 18.41
C VAL A 240 34.06 -10.57 17.63
N ASP A 241 34.04 -10.45 16.31
CA ASP A 241 35.13 -10.89 15.45
C ASP A 241 36.28 -9.87 15.35
N ASN A 242 36.11 -8.68 15.96
CA ASN A 242 37.04 -7.55 15.84
C ASN A 242 37.45 -7.27 14.40
N LEU A 243 36.46 -7.21 13.49
CA LEU A 243 36.68 -7.08 12.06
C LEU A 243 37.30 -5.73 11.73
N SER A 244 38.26 -5.75 10.82
CA SER A 244 38.73 -4.51 10.18
C SER A 244 37.67 -3.95 9.21
N TYR A 245 37.77 -2.65 8.92
CA TYR A 245 36.85 -2.00 7.97
C TYR A 245 36.82 -2.71 6.60
N LYS A 246 38.00 -3.19 6.12
CA LYS A 246 38.09 -3.91 4.84
C LYS A 246 37.28 -5.21 4.86
N GLU A 247 37.29 -5.94 5.96
CA GLU A 247 36.53 -7.18 6.12
C GLU A 247 35.02 -6.90 6.21
N VAL A 248 34.62 -5.86 6.96
CA VAL A 248 33.23 -5.40 7.01
C VAL A 248 32.74 -5.01 5.61
N LYS A 249 33.50 -4.18 4.88
CA LYS A 249 33.15 -3.77 3.51
C LYS A 249 32.99 -4.97 2.58
N GLN A 250 33.86 -5.97 2.69
CA GLN A 250 33.75 -7.20 1.89
C GLN A 250 32.47 -8.00 2.20
N CYS A 251 32.09 -8.12 3.46
CA CYS A 251 30.85 -8.80 3.85
C CYS A 251 29.61 -8.07 3.32
N ILE A 252 29.55 -6.77 3.49
CA ILE A 252 28.44 -5.93 3.01
C ILE A 252 28.37 -5.93 1.48
N GLN A 253 29.52 -5.88 0.80
CA GLN A 253 29.58 -6.00 -0.68
C GLN A 253 28.98 -7.34 -1.14
N SER A 254 29.35 -8.45 -0.50
CA SER A 254 28.80 -9.77 -0.82
C SER A 254 27.28 -9.82 -0.62
N PHE A 255 26.76 -9.19 0.41
CA PHE A 255 25.32 -9.07 0.65
C PHE A 255 24.64 -8.28 -0.47
N ILE A 256 25.14 -7.09 -0.81
CA ILE A 256 24.56 -6.22 -1.85
C ILE A 256 24.55 -6.92 -3.20
N TYR A 257 25.66 -7.54 -3.62
CA TYR A 257 25.71 -8.32 -4.87
C TYR A 257 24.75 -9.52 -4.84
N GLY A 258 24.67 -10.21 -3.71
CA GLY A 258 23.77 -11.34 -3.53
C GLY A 258 22.30 -10.99 -3.74
N VAL A 259 21.83 -9.88 -3.16
CA VAL A 259 20.43 -9.43 -3.32
C VAL A 259 20.14 -8.78 -4.68
N ASN A 260 21.15 -8.49 -5.50
CA ASN A 260 20.98 -8.04 -6.88
C ASN A 260 21.13 -9.19 -7.89
N THR A 261 21.44 -10.41 -7.43
CA THR A 261 21.53 -11.59 -8.29
C THR A 261 20.15 -12.21 -8.47
N PRO A 262 19.71 -12.48 -9.71
CA PRO A 262 18.43 -13.12 -9.99
C PRO A 262 18.30 -14.49 -9.31
N SER A 263 17.30 -14.69 -8.48
CA SER A 263 17.04 -15.95 -7.73
C SER A 263 15.69 -16.58 -8.07
N ARG A 264 14.65 -15.81 -8.34
CA ARG A 264 13.35 -16.35 -8.79
C ARG A 264 13.44 -16.76 -10.26
N TRP A 265 13.49 -18.07 -10.52
CA TRP A 265 13.58 -18.62 -11.88
C TRP A 265 14.74 -18.04 -12.71
N GLY A 266 15.79 -17.52 -12.04
CA GLY A 266 16.91 -16.89 -12.72
C GLY A 266 16.59 -15.58 -13.43
N THR A 267 15.45 -14.93 -13.13
CA THR A 267 14.99 -13.73 -13.85
C THR A 267 14.74 -12.53 -12.97
N GLN A 268 14.49 -12.73 -11.69
CA GLN A 268 14.15 -11.68 -10.76
C GLN A 268 15.02 -11.75 -9.52
N SER A 269 15.63 -10.61 -9.17
CA SER A 269 16.32 -10.41 -7.90
C SER A 269 15.32 -10.26 -6.75
N PRO A 270 15.68 -10.63 -5.52
CA PRO A 270 14.82 -10.41 -4.36
C PRO A 270 14.54 -8.92 -4.18
N PHE A 271 13.26 -8.54 -4.23
CA PHE A 271 12.86 -7.18 -3.94
C PHE A 271 13.06 -6.90 -2.45
N THR A 272 14.20 -6.31 -2.12
CA THR A 272 14.71 -6.20 -0.76
C THR A 272 14.70 -4.78 -0.27
N ASN A 273 14.14 -4.57 0.93
CA ASN A 273 14.25 -3.32 1.69
C ASN A 273 15.02 -3.55 2.99
N ILE A 274 15.76 -2.57 3.43
CA ILE A 274 16.36 -2.54 4.76
C ILE A 274 16.08 -1.21 5.44
N THR A 275 15.85 -1.23 6.74
CA THR A 275 15.89 -0.01 7.55
C THR A 275 17.20 0.08 8.31
N LEU A 276 17.73 1.28 8.35
CA LEU A 276 18.97 1.65 9.02
C LEU A 276 18.60 2.67 10.09
N ASP A 277 18.90 2.31 11.32
CA ASP A 277 18.51 3.11 12.48
C ASP A 277 19.36 4.38 12.62
N TRP A 278 20.62 4.34 12.20
CA TRP A 278 21.61 5.41 12.34
C TRP A 278 22.00 5.73 13.79
N THR A 279 20.99 5.85 14.64
CA THR A 279 21.10 5.89 16.09
C THR A 279 20.41 4.66 16.68
N VAL A 280 21.01 3.99 17.62
CA VAL A 280 20.43 2.77 18.22
C VAL A 280 19.09 3.13 18.88
N PRO A 281 17.97 2.50 18.47
CA PRO A 281 16.66 2.79 19.03
C PRO A 281 16.59 2.51 20.54
N ALA A 282 15.87 3.36 21.27
CA ALA A 282 15.79 3.29 22.72
C ALA A 282 15.33 1.92 23.27
N ASP A 283 14.43 1.27 22.55
CA ASP A 283 13.92 -0.06 22.93
C ASP A 283 14.90 -1.20 22.67
N LEU A 284 15.90 -1.02 21.79
CA LEU A 284 16.99 -1.97 21.55
C LEU A 284 18.24 -1.65 22.38
N ALA A 285 18.46 -0.36 22.70
CA ALA A 285 19.71 0.12 23.27
C ALA A 285 20.16 -0.65 24.52
N GLU A 286 19.22 -0.97 25.41
CA GLU A 286 19.49 -1.65 26.69
C GLU A 286 19.39 -3.19 26.60
N LEU A 287 19.08 -3.75 25.43
CA LEU A 287 19.05 -5.18 25.24
C LEU A 287 20.46 -5.73 25.01
N ASN A 288 20.69 -6.96 25.52
CA ASN A 288 21.91 -7.69 25.25
C ASN A 288 22.02 -8.07 23.76
N CYS A 289 23.22 -7.93 23.21
CA CYS A 289 23.52 -8.35 21.85
C CYS A 289 23.41 -9.87 21.69
N ILE A 290 23.06 -10.31 20.49
CA ILE A 290 22.90 -11.72 20.15
C ILE A 290 23.82 -12.05 18.98
N VAL A 291 24.70 -13.06 19.15
CA VAL A 291 25.56 -13.62 18.10
C VAL A 291 25.64 -15.15 18.30
N GLY A 292 25.55 -15.89 17.20
CA GLY A 292 25.57 -17.36 17.26
C GLY A 292 24.41 -17.97 18.05
N GLY A 293 23.26 -17.27 18.09
CA GLY A 293 22.08 -17.67 18.86
C GLY A 293 22.21 -17.48 20.37
N LYS A 294 23.25 -16.82 20.86
CA LYS A 294 23.54 -16.60 22.29
C LYS A 294 23.54 -15.13 22.62
N GLU A 295 22.96 -14.79 23.78
CA GLU A 295 23.07 -13.45 24.35
C GLU A 295 24.50 -13.21 24.88
N LEU A 296 25.00 -11.99 24.69
CA LEU A 296 26.33 -11.55 25.10
C LEU A 296 26.26 -10.57 26.27
N ASP A 297 27.41 -10.33 26.93
CA ASP A 297 27.49 -9.49 28.12
C ASP A 297 27.46 -7.97 27.82
N PHE A 298 27.37 -7.55 26.57
CA PHE A 298 27.29 -6.16 26.17
C PHE A 298 26.01 -5.87 25.40
N LYS A 299 25.66 -4.58 25.34
CA LYS A 299 24.36 -4.10 24.79
C LYS A 299 24.51 -3.52 23.40
N TYR A 300 23.39 -3.40 22.68
CA TYR A 300 23.39 -2.81 21.32
C TYR A 300 23.93 -1.37 21.31
N LYS A 301 23.65 -0.55 22.35
CA LYS A 301 24.22 0.80 22.49
C LYS A 301 25.75 0.84 22.52
N ASP A 302 26.40 -0.26 22.95
CA ASP A 302 27.86 -0.36 23.05
C ASP A 302 28.53 -0.69 21.71
N CYS A 303 27.76 -0.83 20.63
CA CYS A 303 28.22 -1.18 19.27
C CYS A 303 28.14 -0.02 18.26
N LYS A 304 28.08 1.24 18.71
CA LYS A 304 27.91 2.39 17.80
C LYS A 304 29.06 2.52 16.79
N LYS A 305 30.29 2.26 17.20
CA LYS A 305 31.46 2.29 16.31
C LYS A 305 31.33 1.26 15.18
N GLU A 306 30.92 0.06 15.51
CA GLU A 306 30.73 -1.05 14.56
C GLU A 306 29.54 -0.79 13.63
N MET A 307 28.48 -0.20 14.17
CA MET A 307 27.33 0.27 13.39
C MET A 307 27.74 1.34 12.35
N ASP A 308 28.60 2.28 12.75
CA ASP A 308 29.15 3.29 11.85
C ASP A 308 30.01 2.68 10.73
N MET A 309 30.77 1.62 11.03
CA MET A 309 31.55 0.88 10.02
C MET A 309 30.64 0.20 8.98
N ILE A 310 29.52 -0.39 9.42
CA ILE A 310 28.53 -1.00 8.54
C ILE A 310 27.88 0.04 7.64
N ASN A 311 27.40 1.16 8.21
CA ASN A 311 26.81 2.25 7.46
C ASN A 311 27.78 2.82 6.43
N LYS A 312 29.04 3.08 6.82
CA LYS A 312 30.08 3.56 5.91
C LYS A 312 30.28 2.60 4.74
N ALA A 313 30.48 1.31 5.05
CA ALA A 313 30.69 0.27 4.03
C ALA A 313 29.51 0.18 3.05
N PHE A 314 28.29 0.16 3.59
CA PHE A 314 27.07 0.11 2.79
C PHE A 314 26.96 1.29 1.83
N ILE A 315 27.14 2.51 2.35
CA ILE A 315 26.98 3.74 1.55
C ILE A 315 28.07 3.83 0.47
N GLU A 316 29.33 3.53 0.82
CA GLU A 316 30.42 3.56 -0.16
C GLU A 316 30.15 2.60 -1.33
N ILE A 317 29.71 1.38 -1.06
CA ILE A 317 29.41 0.40 -2.11
C ILE A 317 28.24 0.87 -2.97
N MET A 318 27.20 1.46 -2.36
CA MET A 318 26.06 2.00 -3.10
C MET A 318 26.43 3.21 -3.98
N ILE A 319 27.43 4.02 -3.57
CA ILE A 319 27.95 5.14 -4.38
C ILE A 319 28.87 4.65 -5.50
N GLU A 320 29.68 3.62 -5.24
CA GLU A 320 30.58 3.03 -6.23
C GLU A 320 29.79 2.38 -7.38
N GLY A 321 28.68 1.71 -7.05
CA GLY A 321 27.89 0.96 -8.02
C GLY A 321 28.55 -0.36 -8.44
N ASP A 322 28.02 -0.96 -9.52
CA ASP A 322 28.58 -2.18 -10.11
C ASP A 322 29.85 -1.90 -10.93
N ALA A 323 30.45 -2.96 -11.49
CA ALA A 323 31.67 -2.86 -12.30
C ALA A 323 31.53 -1.95 -13.55
N ASN A 324 30.32 -1.59 -13.94
CA ASN A 324 30.01 -0.70 -15.05
C ASN A 324 29.56 0.69 -14.58
N GLY A 325 29.61 0.98 -13.27
CA GLY A 325 29.14 2.24 -12.68
C GLY A 325 27.61 2.39 -12.61
N ARG A 326 26.85 1.28 -12.70
CA ARG A 326 25.41 1.28 -12.46
C ARG A 326 25.12 1.27 -10.97
N GLY A 327 24.17 2.09 -10.54
CA GLY A 327 23.66 2.01 -9.18
C GLY A 327 22.96 0.67 -8.91
N PHE A 328 23.15 0.11 -7.70
CA PHE A 328 22.44 -1.08 -7.27
C PHE A 328 20.94 -0.79 -7.09
N GLN A 329 20.11 -1.73 -7.49
CA GLN A 329 18.65 -1.65 -7.33
C GLN A 329 18.23 -1.98 -5.90
N TYR A 330 18.91 -2.93 -5.27
CA TYR A 330 18.65 -3.47 -3.96
C TYR A 330 19.91 -3.51 -3.08
N PRO A 331 19.74 -3.52 -1.76
CA PRO A 331 18.50 -3.25 -1.05
C PRO A 331 18.09 -1.78 -1.15
N ILE A 332 16.80 -1.49 -1.06
CA ILE A 332 16.30 -0.12 -0.93
C ILE A 332 16.51 0.30 0.53
N PRO A 333 17.38 1.29 0.83
CA PRO A 333 17.64 1.69 2.19
C PRO A 333 16.65 2.76 2.66
N THR A 334 16.17 2.61 3.88
CA THR A 334 15.42 3.64 4.60
C THR A 334 16.19 4.05 5.84
N TYR A 335 16.48 5.34 5.97
CA TYR A 335 17.13 5.90 7.14
C TYR A 335 16.13 6.58 8.06
N SER A 336 16.24 6.29 9.37
CA SER A 336 15.41 6.89 10.40
C SER A 336 15.98 8.27 10.76
N ILE A 337 15.20 9.32 10.52
CA ILE A 337 15.54 10.70 10.96
C ILE A 337 14.82 10.96 12.28
N THR A 338 15.55 10.79 13.36
CA THR A 338 15.06 10.94 14.73
C THR A 338 15.44 12.31 15.31
N ARG A 339 14.88 12.66 16.46
CA ARG A 339 15.17 13.95 17.13
C ARG A 339 16.62 14.08 17.56
N ASP A 340 17.28 12.97 17.81
CA ASP A 340 18.69 12.82 18.18
C ASP A 340 19.61 12.56 16.99
N PHE A 341 19.13 12.71 15.75
CA PHE A 341 19.95 12.57 14.56
C PHE A 341 21.07 13.60 14.55
N ASP A 342 22.31 13.12 14.50
CA ASP A 342 23.49 13.99 14.44
C ASP A 342 23.65 14.62 13.04
N TRP A 343 23.41 15.91 12.92
CA TRP A 343 23.57 16.69 11.69
C TRP A 343 24.97 17.27 11.49
N SER A 344 25.94 16.91 12.34
CA SER A 344 27.30 17.37 12.23
C SER A 344 28.01 16.83 10.98
N GLU A 345 29.15 17.46 10.62
CA GLU A 345 29.93 17.08 9.43
C GLU A 345 30.79 15.82 9.66
N THR A 346 30.18 14.72 10.15
CA THR A 346 30.85 13.43 10.26
C THR A 346 31.11 12.82 8.87
N GLU A 347 32.06 11.92 8.77
CA GLU A 347 32.36 11.20 7.52
C GLU A 347 31.14 10.46 7.00
N ASN A 348 30.40 9.77 7.88
CA ASN A 348 29.21 9.03 7.50
C ASN A 348 28.06 9.93 7.04
N ASN A 349 27.88 11.10 7.67
CA ASN A 349 26.89 12.07 7.22
C ASN A 349 27.22 12.61 5.82
N LYS A 350 28.49 12.93 5.57
CA LYS A 350 28.94 13.35 4.24
C LYS A 350 28.64 12.28 3.18
N LEU A 351 28.97 11.04 3.47
CA LEU A 351 28.69 9.92 2.57
C LEU A 351 27.19 9.69 2.35
N LEU A 352 26.36 9.72 3.41
CA LEU A 352 24.92 9.54 3.30
C LEU A 352 24.30 10.59 2.37
N PHE A 353 24.67 11.85 2.58
CA PHE A 353 24.10 12.94 1.80
C PHE A 353 24.76 13.07 0.41
N GLU A 354 25.96 12.56 0.20
CA GLU A 354 26.55 12.39 -1.13
C GLU A 354 25.79 11.32 -1.94
N MET A 355 25.50 10.16 -1.35
CA MET A 355 24.66 9.14 -1.98
C MET A 355 23.28 9.69 -2.31
N THR A 356 22.71 10.50 -1.41
CA THR A 356 21.42 11.17 -1.64
C THR A 356 21.49 12.16 -2.79
N ALA A 357 22.53 12.98 -2.84
CA ALA A 357 22.72 13.98 -3.89
C ALA A 357 22.93 13.36 -5.28
N LYS A 358 23.71 12.28 -5.36
CA LYS A 358 24.14 11.67 -6.60
C LYS A 358 23.08 10.74 -7.21
N TYR A 359 22.58 9.80 -6.42
CA TYR A 359 21.68 8.75 -6.88
C TYR A 359 20.27 8.84 -6.31
N GLY A 360 20.09 9.56 -5.20
CA GLY A 360 18.80 9.62 -4.50
C GLY A 360 18.32 8.25 -4.00
N THR A 361 19.25 7.33 -3.73
CA THR A 361 18.94 5.98 -3.31
C THR A 361 18.13 5.91 -2.01
N PRO A 362 18.51 6.69 -0.94
CA PRO A 362 17.87 6.59 0.36
C PRO A 362 16.44 7.12 0.38
N TYR A 363 15.63 6.46 1.18
CA TYR A 363 14.41 7.02 1.74
C TYR A 363 14.67 7.52 3.15
N PHE A 364 13.90 8.51 3.57
CA PHE A 364 13.97 9.08 4.92
C PHE A 364 12.61 8.90 5.61
N SER A 365 12.64 8.24 6.76
CA SER A 365 11.50 8.12 7.65
C SER A 365 11.59 9.21 8.71
N ASN A 366 10.59 10.08 8.75
CA ASN A 366 10.60 11.27 9.62
C ASN A 366 9.97 10.95 10.98
N TYR A 367 10.77 11.10 12.03
CA TYR A 367 10.32 10.96 13.43
C TYR A 367 10.49 12.27 14.23
N ILE A 368 10.94 13.37 13.58
CA ILE A 368 11.11 14.67 14.26
C ILE A 368 9.75 15.30 14.55
N ASN A 369 8.92 15.49 13.51
CA ASN A 369 7.58 16.05 13.59
C ASN A 369 6.51 14.96 13.45
N SER A 370 6.68 13.85 14.13
CA SER A 370 5.78 12.71 14.09
C SER A 370 5.29 12.37 15.48
N ASP A 371 4.05 11.90 15.56
CA ASP A 371 3.46 11.28 16.74
C ASP A 371 3.86 9.80 16.89
N MET A 372 4.74 9.30 16.01
CA MET A 372 5.23 7.92 15.99
C MET A 372 6.70 7.89 16.35
N GLU A 373 7.08 6.86 17.09
CA GLU A 373 8.46 6.55 17.43
C GLU A 373 9.03 5.45 16.51
N PRO A 374 10.36 5.32 16.33
CA PRO A 374 10.96 4.24 15.54
C PRO A 374 10.50 2.83 15.95
N SER A 375 10.21 2.61 17.23
CA SER A 375 9.67 1.36 17.75
C SER A 375 8.25 1.04 17.28
N ASP A 376 7.49 2.04 16.82
CA ASP A 376 6.14 1.87 16.31
C ASP A 376 6.11 1.42 14.84
N VAL A 377 7.25 1.51 14.15
CA VAL A 377 7.36 1.28 12.71
C VAL A 377 8.62 0.47 12.42
N ARG A 378 8.57 -0.86 12.61
CA ARG A 378 9.76 -1.69 12.38
C ARG A 378 9.74 -2.49 11.10
N SER A 379 8.59 -2.62 10.47
CA SER A 379 8.44 -3.41 9.27
C SER A 379 8.14 -2.52 8.09
N MET A 380 9.13 -2.26 7.26
CA MET A 380 8.97 -1.39 6.10
C MET A 380 9.21 -2.18 4.82
N CYS A 381 8.12 -2.55 4.15
CA CYS A 381 8.15 -3.01 2.78
C CYS A 381 7.77 -1.87 1.87
N CYS A 382 8.53 -1.59 0.82
CA CYS A 382 8.15 -0.74 -0.30
C CYS A 382 7.29 0.50 0.06
N ARG A 383 7.69 1.34 1.02
CA ARG A 383 6.91 2.48 1.53
C ARG A 383 5.81 2.12 2.52
N LEU A 384 5.66 0.85 2.87
CA LEU A 384 4.67 0.42 3.83
C LEU A 384 5.16 0.78 5.24
N ARG A 385 4.83 1.98 5.69
CA ARG A 385 4.96 2.38 7.09
C ARG A 385 3.76 1.81 7.82
N LEU A 386 3.95 0.70 8.51
CA LEU A 386 2.87 0.06 9.27
C LEU A 386 2.81 0.66 10.66
N ASP A 387 1.68 1.27 11.01
CA ASP A 387 1.41 1.74 12.35
C ASP A 387 1.08 0.54 13.26
N LEU A 388 2.05 0.12 14.06
CA LEU A 388 1.91 -1.01 14.99
C LEU A 388 1.05 -0.68 16.24
N ARG A 389 0.64 0.58 16.42
CA ARG A 389 -0.22 0.97 17.56
C ARG A 389 -1.55 0.23 17.54
N GLU A 390 -2.12 -0.03 16.36
CA GLU A 390 -3.35 -0.84 16.22
C GLU A 390 -3.13 -2.31 16.58
N LEU A 391 -1.97 -2.87 16.28
CA LEU A 391 -1.58 -4.22 16.72
C LEU A 391 -1.48 -4.30 18.24
N ARG A 392 -0.86 -3.32 18.88
CA ARG A 392 -0.70 -3.25 20.34
C ARG A 392 -2.05 -3.13 21.06
N LYS A 393 -3.01 -2.41 20.49
CA LYS A 393 -4.37 -2.29 21.06
C LYS A 393 -5.13 -3.63 21.05
N LYS A 394 -4.99 -4.44 19.99
CA LYS A 394 -5.69 -5.73 19.87
C LYS A 394 -5.11 -6.84 20.74
N SER A 395 -3.80 -6.85 20.97
CA SER A 395 -3.11 -7.98 21.61
C SER A 395 -2.93 -7.86 23.12
N GLY A 396 -3.39 -6.78 23.75
CA GLY A 396 -3.27 -6.59 25.22
C GLY A 396 -1.83 -6.55 25.74
N GLY A 397 -0.85 -6.44 24.85
CA GLY A 397 0.57 -6.53 25.11
C GLY A 397 1.20 -7.52 24.12
N PHE A 398 1.90 -7.01 23.13
CA PHE A 398 2.48 -7.83 22.07
C PHE A 398 3.75 -8.53 22.58
N PHE A 399 3.69 -9.86 22.75
CA PHE A 399 4.85 -10.71 22.91
C PHE A 399 5.40 -11.07 21.52
N GLY A 400 6.29 -10.24 20.99
CA GLY A 400 6.95 -10.46 19.71
C GLY A 400 7.48 -9.14 19.16
N SER A 401 8.58 -9.20 18.40
CA SER A 401 9.08 -8.01 17.69
C SER A 401 8.02 -7.56 16.68
N GLY A 402 7.65 -6.28 16.68
CA GLY A 402 6.81 -5.68 15.65
C GLY A 402 7.41 -5.78 14.22
N GLU A 403 8.48 -6.55 14.08
CA GLU A 403 9.23 -6.78 12.85
C GLU A 403 8.55 -7.73 11.87
N SER A 404 7.69 -8.65 12.38
CA SER A 404 7.03 -9.69 11.56
C SER A 404 5.62 -9.26 11.16
N THR A 405 5.50 -8.26 10.33
CA THR A 405 4.22 -7.74 9.81
C THR A 405 4.35 -7.41 8.32
N GLY A 406 3.23 -7.11 7.66
CA GLY A 406 3.21 -6.80 6.24
C GLY A 406 1.79 -6.63 5.72
N SER A 407 1.56 -6.97 4.46
CA SER A 407 0.24 -6.94 3.83
C SER A 407 -0.09 -8.26 3.14
N VAL A 408 -1.29 -8.78 3.38
CA VAL A 408 -1.80 -9.98 2.68
C VAL A 408 -2.21 -9.68 1.25
N GLY A 409 -2.59 -8.44 0.97
CA GLY A 409 -3.03 -8.02 -0.35
C GLY A 409 -3.40 -6.56 -0.39
N VAL A 410 -3.39 -6.01 -1.59
CA VAL A 410 -3.68 -4.60 -1.88
C VAL A 410 -4.78 -4.52 -2.92
N VAL A 411 -5.73 -3.61 -2.70
CA VAL A 411 -6.76 -3.24 -3.68
C VAL A 411 -6.76 -1.73 -3.86
N THR A 412 -6.67 -1.26 -5.08
CA THR A 412 -6.70 0.17 -5.42
C THR A 412 -8.03 0.55 -6.06
N ILE A 413 -8.69 1.58 -5.55
CA ILE A 413 -9.99 2.08 -6.02
C ILE A 413 -9.77 3.15 -7.09
N ASN A 414 -10.58 3.11 -8.14
CA ASN A 414 -10.58 4.07 -9.25
C ASN A 414 -11.43 5.31 -8.89
N MET A 415 -10.81 6.31 -8.27
CA MET A 415 -11.51 7.51 -7.81
C MET A 415 -12.06 8.40 -8.94
N PRO A 416 -11.31 8.62 -10.06
CA PRO A 416 -11.82 9.44 -11.18
C PRO A 416 -13.13 8.93 -11.75
N ARG A 417 -13.28 7.63 -11.91
CA ARG A 417 -14.53 7.03 -12.41
C ARG A 417 -15.70 7.25 -11.46
N ILE A 418 -15.48 7.07 -10.15
CA ILE A 418 -16.52 7.33 -9.14
C ILE A 418 -17.02 8.77 -9.29
N ALA A 419 -16.10 9.73 -9.33
CA ALA A 419 -16.44 11.15 -9.44
C ALA A 419 -17.12 11.51 -10.77
N TYR A 420 -16.68 10.91 -11.87
CA TYR A 420 -17.29 11.12 -13.19
C TYR A 420 -18.74 10.63 -13.27
N LEU A 421 -19.03 9.49 -12.65
CA LEU A 421 -20.35 8.86 -12.66
C LEU A 421 -21.30 9.43 -11.58
N ALA A 422 -20.75 10.06 -10.55
CA ALA A 422 -21.54 10.60 -9.45
C ALA A 422 -22.28 11.88 -9.85
N GLN A 423 -23.55 11.97 -9.48
CA GLN A 423 -24.38 13.14 -9.73
C GLN A 423 -24.10 14.29 -8.75
N ASN A 424 -23.69 13.94 -7.54
CA ASN A 424 -23.36 14.86 -6.45
C ASN A 424 -22.45 14.15 -5.43
N GLU A 425 -22.05 14.89 -4.41
CA GLU A 425 -21.16 14.39 -3.37
C GLU A 425 -21.74 13.19 -2.60
N ALA A 426 -23.03 13.19 -2.29
CA ALA A 426 -23.67 12.06 -1.61
C ALA A 426 -23.66 10.78 -2.47
N ASP A 427 -23.91 10.89 -3.77
CA ASP A 427 -23.81 9.76 -4.71
C ASP A 427 -22.36 9.28 -4.86
N PHE A 428 -21.37 10.19 -4.77
CA PHE A 428 -19.95 9.83 -4.75
C PHE A 428 -19.63 8.94 -3.55
N TYR A 429 -20.02 9.34 -2.34
CA TYR A 429 -19.77 8.53 -1.14
C TYR A 429 -20.51 7.18 -1.18
N ALA A 430 -21.74 7.13 -1.66
CA ALA A 430 -22.48 5.88 -1.80
C ALA A 430 -21.77 4.89 -2.77
N ARG A 431 -21.22 5.39 -3.87
CA ARG A 431 -20.42 4.59 -4.82
C ARG A 431 -19.08 4.17 -4.23
N LEU A 432 -18.40 5.07 -3.52
CA LEU A 432 -17.15 4.78 -2.83
C LEU A 432 -17.34 3.68 -1.79
N ASP A 433 -18.37 3.78 -0.95
CA ASP A 433 -18.70 2.79 0.07
C ASP A 433 -18.93 1.41 -0.54
N ARG A 434 -19.66 1.34 -1.65
CA ARG A 434 -19.86 0.07 -2.36
C ARG A 434 -18.54 -0.53 -2.83
N LEU A 435 -17.64 0.26 -3.42
CA LEU A 435 -16.34 -0.26 -3.88
C LEU A 435 -15.41 -0.60 -2.72
N MET A 436 -15.49 0.11 -1.62
CA MET A 436 -14.79 -0.24 -0.38
C MET A 436 -15.28 -1.57 0.18
N ASP A 437 -16.60 -1.80 0.21
CA ASP A 437 -17.18 -3.08 0.65
C ASP A 437 -16.73 -4.26 -0.21
N ILE A 438 -16.71 -4.08 -1.54
CA ILE A 438 -16.19 -5.08 -2.49
C ILE A 438 -14.70 -5.32 -2.24
N SER A 439 -13.91 -4.27 -2.05
CA SER A 439 -12.47 -4.34 -1.79
C SER A 439 -12.17 -5.07 -0.48
N ALA A 440 -12.87 -4.72 0.60
CA ALA A 440 -12.71 -5.35 1.90
C ALA A 440 -13.10 -6.84 1.87
N ARG A 441 -14.19 -7.18 1.16
CA ARG A 441 -14.63 -8.56 0.97
C ARG A 441 -13.60 -9.37 0.15
N SER A 442 -13.05 -8.80 -0.91
CA SER A 442 -12.02 -9.45 -1.73
C SER A 442 -10.76 -9.78 -0.91
N LEU A 443 -10.34 -8.86 -0.05
CA LEU A 443 -9.20 -9.05 0.86
C LEU A 443 -9.49 -10.10 1.93
N LYS A 444 -10.73 -10.16 2.45
CA LYS A 444 -11.15 -11.23 3.38
C LYS A 444 -11.10 -12.60 2.70
N VAL A 445 -11.60 -12.71 1.47
CA VAL A 445 -11.52 -13.94 0.67
C VAL A 445 -10.06 -14.34 0.45
N LYS A 446 -9.21 -13.39 0.00
CA LYS A 446 -7.78 -13.64 -0.20
C LYS A 446 -7.11 -14.15 1.08
N ARG A 447 -7.32 -13.47 2.21
CA ARG A 447 -6.79 -13.86 3.53
C ARG A 447 -7.21 -15.29 3.89
N THR A 448 -8.46 -15.63 3.73
CA THR A 448 -8.99 -16.98 4.02
C THR A 448 -8.32 -18.04 3.16
N VAL A 449 -8.15 -17.79 1.87
CA VAL A 449 -7.50 -18.72 0.93
C VAL A 449 -6.03 -18.93 1.29
N ILE A 450 -5.26 -17.85 1.44
CA ILE A 450 -3.82 -17.98 1.73
C ILE A 450 -3.56 -18.54 3.14
N THR A 451 -4.42 -18.29 4.12
CA THR A 451 -4.32 -18.90 5.46
C THR A 451 -4.50 -20.42 5.36
N ARG A 452 -5.51 -20.89 4.64
CA ARG A 452 -5.70 -22.32 4.39
C ARG A 452 -4.49 -22.94 3.67
N LEU A 453 -3.93 -22.25 2.69
CA LEU A 453 -2.74 -22.72 1.96
C LEU A 453 -1.48 -22.74 2.85
N LEU A 454 -1.35 -21.80 3.78
CA LEU A 454 -0.29 -21.80 4.79
C LEU A 454 -0.43 -23.04 5.71
N GLU A 455 -1.63 -23.30 6.21
CA GLU A 455 -1.95 -24.46 7.05
C GLU A 455 -1.62 -25.77 6.32
N ASN A 456 -1.95 -25.86 5.03
CA ASN A 456 -1.67 -27.00 4.16
C ASN A 456 -0.18 -27.13 3.77
N GLY A 457 0.68 -26.18 4.16
CA GLY A 457 2.13 -26.22 3.95
C GLY A 457 2.60 -25.78 2.58
N LEU A 458 1.79 -25.02 1.82
CA LEU A 458 2.20 -24.48 0.53
C LEU A 458 3.33 -23.44 0.67
N TYR A 459 3.42 -22.78 1.84
CA TYR A 459 4.45 -21.79 2.17
C TYR A 459 5.26 -22.28 3.36
N PRO A 460 6.19 -23.24 3.18
CA PRO A 460 6.83 -23.91 4.30
C PRO A 460 7.76 -22.99 5.12
N TYR A 461 8.45 -22.05 4.48
CA TYR A 461 9.31 -21.09 5.19
C TYR A 461 8.47 -19.98 5.85
N THR A 462 7.45 -19.46 5.19
CA THR A 462 6.50 -18.52 5.81
C THR A 462 5.83 -19.15 7.03
N LYS A 463 5.43 -20.42 6.95
CA LYS A 463 4.87 -21.16 8.09
C LYS A 463 5.87 -21.26 9.25
N ARG A 464 7.14 -21.48 8.95
CA ARG A 464 8.21 -21.58 9.95
C ARG A 464 8.52 -20.25 10.65
N TYR A 465 8.68 -19.17 9.88
CA TYR A 465 9.15 -17.89 10.41
C TYR A 465 8.03 -16.93 10.81
N LEU A 466 6.85 -17.06 10.22
CA LEU A 466 5.71 -16.18 10.49
C LEU A 466 4.60 -16.88 11.27
N GLY A 467 4.35 -18.15 10.98
CA GLY A 467 3.32 -18.99 11.61
C GLY A 467 1.89 -18.64 11.19
N THR A 468 1.50 -17.38 11.21
CA THR A 468 0.15 -16.89 10.88
C THR A 468 0.19 -15.56 10.13
N PHE A 469 -0.92 -15.20 9.47
CA PHE A 469 -1.11 -13.87 8.86
C PHE A 469 -1.85 -12.88 9.78
N ASN A 470 -2.04 -13.19 11.05
CA ASN A 470 -2.86 -12.36 11.96
C ASN A 470 -2.30 -10.94 12.13
N ASN A 471 -0.99 -10.76 12.03
CA ASN A 471 -0.31 -9.47 12.13
C ASN A 471 -0.14 -8.76 10.79
N HIS A 472 -0.72 -9.29 9.70
CA HIS A 472 -0.65 -8.68 8.38
C HIS A 472 -1.90 -7.90 8.09
N PHE A 473 -1.74 -6.77 7.41
CA PHE A 473 -2.82 -5.89 7.03
C PHE A 473 -3.50 -6.33 5.73
N SER A 474 -4.78 -6.03 5.63
CA SER A 474 -5.55 -5.99 4.38
C SER A 474 -5.55 -4.53 3.92
N THR A 475 -4.94 -4.25 2.78
CA THR A 475 -4.62 -2.89 2.36
C THR A 475 -5.60 -2.41 1.29
N ILE A 476 -6.25 -1.28 1.53
CA ILE A 476 -7.05 -0.57 0.53
C ILE A 476 -6.34 0.74 0.20
N GLY A 477 -6.25 1.06 -1.08
CA GLY A 477 -5.70 2.31 -1.56
C GLY A 477 -6.56 2.94 -2.65
N LEU A 478 -6.07 4.04 -3.18
CA LEU A 478 -6.78 4.82 -4.20
C LEU A 478 -5.80 5.35 -5.25
N VAL A 479 -6.35 5.70 -6.42
CA VAL A 479 -5.60 6.35 -7.49
C VAL A 479 -6.42 7.49 -8.09
N GLY A 480 -5.75 8.55 -8.54
CA GLY A 480 -6.37 9.61 -9.33
C GLY A 480 -7.26 10.56 -8.53
N MET A 481 -6.92 10.86 -7.26
CA MET A 481 -7.76 11.80 -6.49
C MET A 481 -7.77 13.20 -7.11
N ASN A 482 -6.66 13.62 -7.72
CA ASN A 482 -6.61 14.85 -8.49
C ASN A 482 -7.62 14.86 -9.63
N GLU A 483 -7.65 13.81 -10.44
CA GLU A 483 -8.58 13.68 -11.56
C GLU A 483 -10.02 13.43 -11.07
N ALA A 484 -10.20 12.84 -9.89
CA ALA A 484 -11.53 12.74 -9.26
C ALA A 484 -12.11 14.13 -8.98
N CYS A 485 -11.32 15.04 -8.41
CA CYS A 485 -11.74 16.41 -8.17
C CYS A 485 -12.09 17.16 -9.48
N LEU A 486 -11.32 16.95 -10.54
CA LEU A 486 -11.58 17.53 -11.86
C LEU A 486 -12.86 16.97 -12.52
N ASN A 487 -13.17 15.69 -12.32
CA ASN A 487 -14.36 15.05 -12.86
C ASN A 487 -15.62 15.31 -12.03
N ALA A 488 -15.48 15.66 -10.74
CA ALA A 488 -16.59 15.94 -9.84
C ALA A 488 -17.33 17.21 -10.26
N ASN A 489 -18.60 17.09 -10.65
CA ASN A 489 -19.42 18.20 -11.15
C ASN A 489 -19.60 19.33 -10.14
N TRP A 490 -19.46 19.05 -8.86
CA TRP A 490 -19.60 19.98 -7.74
C TRP A 490 -18.28 20.63 -7.32
N ILE A 491 -17.13 20.23 -7.90
CA ILE A 491 -15.80 20.77 -7.58
C ILE A 491 -15.15 21.37 -8.83
N LYS A 492 -14.83 20.55 -9.84
CA LYS A 492 -14.17 20.92 -11.11
C LYS A 492 -12.86 21.70 -10.94
N LYS A 493 -12.14 21.42 -9.89
CA LYS A 493 -10.84 22.01 -9.55
C LYS A 493 -9.84 20.89 -9.27
N ASP A 494 -8.57 21.15 -9.50
CA ASP A 494 -7.50 20.21 -9.17
C ASP A 494 -7.00 20.38 -7.71
N LEU A 495 -6.10 19.51 -7.26
CA LEU A 495 -5.59 19.52 -5.88
C LEU A 495 -4.74 20.74 -5.51
N THR A 496 -4.50 21.66 -6.43
CA THR A 496 -3.84 22.93 -6.12
C THR A 496 -4.77 23.92 -5.44
N GLU A 497 -6.09 23.69 -5.51
CA GLU A 497 -7.14 24.53 -4.95
C GLU A 497 -7.66 24.00 -3.59
N GLU A 498 -7.91 24.92 -2.65
CA GLU A 498 -8.31 24.59 -1.27
C GLU A 498 -9.58 23.72 -1.19
N GLU A 499 -10.55 23.96 -2.07
CA GLU A 499 -11.81 23.20 -2.12
C GLU A 499 -11.57 21.74 -2.48
N ALA A 500 -10.71 21.46 -3.46
CA ALA A 500 -10.31 20.11 -3.84
C ALA A 500 -9.48 19.42 -2.72
N GLN A 501 -8.59 20.17 -2.05
CA GLN A 501 -7.83 19.68 -0.91
C GLN A 501 -8.76 19.30 0.25
N LYS A 502 -9.75 20.15 0.57
CA LYS A 502 -10.73 19.87 1.61
C LYS A 502 -11.52 18.61 1.29
N PHE A 503 -12.09 18.51 0.10
CA PHE A 503 -12.82 17.32 -0.34
C PHE A 503 -11.93 16.05 -0.26
N THR A 504 -10.67 16.14 -0.67
CA THR A 504 -9.73 15.02 -0.59
C THR A 504 -9.48 14.60 0.86
N LYS A 505 -9.32 15.55 1.79
CA LYS A 505 -9.20 15.25 3.23
C LYS A 505 -10.44 14.54 3.76
N ASP A 506 -11.62 15.03 3.41
CA ASP A 506 -12.90 14.46 3.82
C ASP A 506 -13.04 13.02 3.29
N VAL A 507 -12.68 12.77 2.03
CA VAL A 507 -12.65 11.43 1.43
C VAL A 507 -11.68 10.49 2.15
N LEU A 508 -10.45 10.93 2.42
CA LEU A 508 -9.45 10.11 3.11
C LEU A 508 -9.89 9.76 4.54
N ASN A 509 -10.48 10.71 5.27
CA ASN A 509 -11.03 10.48 6.60
C ASN A 509 -12.22 9.51 6.56
N HIS A 510 -13.14 9.68 5.62
CA HIS A 510 -14.24 8.74 5.41
C HIS A 510 -13.74 7.32 5.14
N MET A 511 -12.74 7.17 4.27
CA MET A 511 -12.13 5.85 4.01
C MET A 511 -11.51 5.24 5.28
N ARG A 512 -10.85 6.04 6.12
CA ARG A 512 -10.29 5.59 7.40
C ARG A 512 -11.36 5.10 8.36
N GLU A 513 -12.48 5.80 8.46
CA GLU A 513 -13.63 5.38 9.28
C GLU A 513 -14.18 4.03 8.78
N ARG A 514 -14.38 3.89 7.48
CA ARG A 514 -14.84 2.62 6.88
C ARG A 514 -13.86 1.46 7.15
N LEU A 515 -12.54 1.71 7.14
CA LEU A 515 -11.56 0.69 7.48
C LEU A 515 -11.69 0.23 8.94
N SER A 516 -12.03 1.13 9.87
CA SER A 516 -12.32 0.77 11.26
C SER A 516 -13.55 -0.14 11.37
N ASP A 517 -14.60 0.15 10.60
CA ASP A 517 -15.79 -0.71 10.51
C ASP A 517 -15.44 -2.12 10.01
N TYR A 518 -14.56 -2.22 9.01
CA TYR A 518 -14.10 -3.53 8.50
C TYR A 518 -13.25 -4.27 9.51
N GLN A 519 -12.42 -3.59 10.30
CA GLN A 519 -11.66 -4.21 11.37
C GLN A 519 -12.60 -4.81 12.43
N GLU A 520 -13.66 -4.10 12.78
CA GLU A 520 -14.69 -4.60 13.70
C GLU A 520 -15.46 -5.78 13.09
N LYS A 521 -15.91 -5.64 11.84
CA LYS A 521 -16.73 -6.63 11.15
C LYS A 521 -16.01 -7.95 10.90
N TYR A 522 -14.75 -7.90 10.45
CA TYR A 522 -14.01 -9.09 10.00
C TYR A 522 -13.00 -9.61 11.02
N GLY A 523 -12.67 -8.83 12.05
CA GLY A 523 -11.65 -9.17 13.04
C GLY A 523 -10.21 -9.10 12.52
N ASP A 524 -10.00 -8.65 11.28
CA ASP A 524 -8.70 -8.53 10.63
C ASP A 524 -8.16 -7.09 10.72
N LEU A 525 -6.88 -6.91 10.42
CA LEU A 525 -6.27 -5.59 10.33
C LEU A 525 -6.50 -5.00 8.93
N TYR A 526 -6.92 -3.74 8.88
CA TYR A 526 -7.08 -2.98 7.65
C TYR A 526 -6.30 -1.66 7.73
N ASN A 527 -5.74 -1.22 6.61
CA ASN A 527 -5.07 0.07 6.50
C ASN A 527 -5.32 0.77 5.17
N LEU A 528 -5.09 2.08 5.15
CA LEU A 528 -5.18 2.94 3.97
C LEU A 528 -3.78 3.25 3.46
N GLU A 529 -3.53 3.01 2.19
CA GLU A 529 -2.23 3.21 1.54
C GLU A 529 -2.33 4.14 0.34
N ALA A 530 -1.34 5.01 0.17
CA ALA A 530 -1.08 5.65 -1.11
C ALA A 530 -0.41 4.63 -2.04
N THR A 531 -1.21 3.73 -2.63
CA THR A 531 -0.71 2.58 -3.39
C THR A 531 0.19 3.01 -4.55
N PRO A 532 1.33 2.33 -4.75
CA PRO A 532 2.18 2.57 -5.90
C PRO A 532 1.45 2.12 -7.17
N ALA A 533 1.03 3.08 -7.97
CA ALA A 533 0.22 2.83 -9.14
C ALA A 533 1.07 2.88 -10.42
N GLU A 534 1.94 1.89 -10.65
CA GLU A 534 2.75 1.82 -11.88
C GLU A 534 1.89 1.49 -13.10
N SER A 535 1.46 0.23 -13.17
CA SER A 535 0.58 -0.24 -14.23
C SER A 535 -0.88 0.10 -13.95
N THR A 536 -1.26 0.20 -12.69
CA THR A 536 -2.63 0.46 -12.25
C THR A 536 -3.14 1.79 -12.78
N SER A 537 -2.36 2.87 -12.66
CA SER A 537 -2.74 4.20 -13.14
C SER A 537 -2.99 4.23 -14.66
N PHE A 538 -2.17 3.53 -15.42
CA PHE A 538 -2.32 3.40 -16.87
C PHE A 538 -3.48 2.49 -17.25
N ARG A 539 -3.59 1.30 -16.62
CA ARG A 539 -4.66 0.35 -16.89
C ARG A 539 -6.03 0.95 -16.67
N LEU A 540 -6.25 1.62 -15.54
CA LEU A 540 -7.53 2.21 -15.19
C LEU A 540 -7.88 3.38 -16.11
N ALA A 541 -6.95 4.29 -16.36
CA ALA A 541 -7.17 5.42 -17.26
C ALA A 541 -7.45 4.97 -18.71
N LYS A 542 -6.68 4.00 -19.23
CA LYS A 542 -6.89 3.44 -20.57
C LYS A 542 -8.26 2.78 -20.71
N HIS A 543 -8.71 2.07 -19.68
CA HIS A 543 -10.04 1.46 -19.68
C HIS A 543 -11.12 2.54 -19.66
N ASP A 544 -10.94 3.57 -18.83
CA ASP A 544 -11.93 4.65 -18.68
C ASP A 544 -12.10 5.46 -19.93
N VAL A 545 -11.02 5.91 -20.57
CA VAL A 545 -11.09 6.67 -21.84
C VAL A 545 -11.82 5.88 -22.94
N LYS A 546 -11.65 4.56 -22.96
CA LYS A 546 -12.36 3.70 -23.92
C LYS A 546 -13.87 3.69 -23.72
N HIS A 547 -14.36 3.76 -22.47
CA HIS A 547 -15.79 3.63 -22.13
C HIS A 547 -16.45 4.98 -21.84
N TYR A 548 -15.69 5.97 -21.43
CA TYR A 548 -16.12 7.31 -21.04
C TYR A 548 -15.29 8.37 -21.76
N PRO A 549 -15.63 8.73 -23.00
CA PRO A 549 -14.79 9.61 -23.84
C PRO A 549 -14.53 11.01 -23.24
N ASN A 550 -15.40 11.46 -22.33
CA ASN A 550 -15.30 12.78 -21.69
C ASN A 550 -14.63 12.75 -20.31
N ILE A 551 -14.15 11.61 -19.85
CA ILE A 551 -13.47 11.51 -18.56
C ILE A 551 -12.12 12.23 -18.62
N ILE A 552 -11.84 13.03 -17.60
CA ILE A 552 -10.59 13.78 -17.50
C ILE A 552 -9.51 12.86 -16.91
N THR A 553 -8.38 12.78 -17.59
CA THR A 553 -7.17 12.07 -17.12
C THR A 553 -6.04 13.06 -16.86
N ALA A 554 -4.93 12.62 -16.27
CA ALA A 554 -3.78 13.47 -15.99
C ALA A 554 -3.09 13.99 -17.28
N ALA A 555 -3.24 13.28 -18.40
CA ALA A 555 -2.71 13.69 -19.70
C ALA A 555 -3.43 14.90 -20.31
N LYS A 556 -4.51 15.39 -19.66
CA LYS A 556 -5.37 16.54 -20.07
C LYS A 556 -5.64 16.62 -21.58
N ASP A 557 -6.59 17.36 -22.00
CA ASP A 557 -7.12 17.78 -23.33
C ASP A 557 -6.41 17.37 -24.65
N ASP A 558 -5.30 16.68 -24.60
CA ASP A 558 -4.55 16.20 -25.76
C ASP A 558 -4.78 14.68 -25.94
N GLN A 559 -5.76 14.34 -26.78
CA GLN A 559 -6.07 12.95 -27.12
C GLN A 559 -4.91 12.19 -27.81
N SER A 560 -3.85 12.89 -28.20
CA SER A 560 -2.63 12.26 -28.74
C SER A 560 -1.72 11.70 -27.66
N LYS A 561 -1.92 12.09 -26.39
CA LYS A 561 -1.13 11.63 -25.25
C LYS A 561 -1.69 10.34 -24.64
N THR A 562 -0.80 9.52 -24.15
CA THR A 562 -1.18 8.30 -23.44
C THR A 562 -1.86 8.62 -22.10
N PRO A 563 -3.09 8.11 -21.84
CA PRO A 563 -3.83 8.42 -20.62
C PRO A 563 -3.20 7.74 -19.40
N TYR A 564 -3.15 8.45 -18.28
CA TYR A 564 -2.80 7.93 -16.98
C TYR A 564 -3.51 8.71 -15.86
N TYR A 565 -3.54 8.17 -14.67
CA TYR A 565 -4.03 8.85 -13.47
C TYR A 565 -2.87 9.17 -12.53
N THR A 566 -2.98 10.30 -11.84
CA THR A 566 -2.03 10.69 -10.79
C THR A 566 -2.06 9.68 -9.64
N ASN A 567 -0.91 9.38 -9.05
CA ASN A 567 -0.84 8.46 -7.92
C ASN A 567 -1.65 8.99 -6.74
N SER A 568 -2.50 8.15 -6.18
CA SER A 568 -3.25 8.38 -4.94
C SER A 568 -3.81 9.81 -4.81
N SER A 569 -3.40 10.57 -3.81
CA SER A 569 -3.73 11.98 -3.59
C SER A 569 -2.53 12.91 -3.83
N HIS A 570 -1.58 12.50 -4.68
CA HIS A 570 -0.45 13.34 -5.04
C HIS A 570 -0.89 14.50 -5.94
N LEU A 571 -0.11 15.57 -5.92
CA LEU A 571 -0.27 16.68 -6.85
C LEU A 571 0.03 16.26 -8.29
N PRO A 572 -0.56 16.93 -9.29
CA PRO A 572 -0.16 16.77 -10.68
C PRO A 572 1.36 16.96 -10.83
N VAL A 573 2.02 16.03 -11.52
CA VAL A 573 3.48 16.03 -11.67
C VAL A 573 4.04 17.26 -12.39
N GLY A 574 3.19 18.00 -13.10
CA GLY A 574 3.51 19.25 -13.80
C GLY A 574 3.13 20.52 -13.02
N TYR A 575 2.79 20.44 -11.73
CA TYR A 575 2.26 21.59 -10.99
C TYR A 575 3.29 22.70 -10.78
N THR A 576 4.39 22.42 -10.11
CA THR A 576 5.33 23.46 -9.67
C THR A 576 6.78 22.98 -9.72
N GLU A 577 7.69 23.95 -9.85
CA GLU A 577 9.14 23.75 -9.67
C GLU A 577 9.60 24.07 -8.26
N ASP A 578 8.73 24.63 -7.40
CA ASP A 578 9.03 24.90 -5.99
C ASP A 578 8.60 23.70 -5.12
N ILE A 579 9.60 23.05 -4.53
CA ILE A 579 9.38 21.88 -3.68
C ILE A 579 8.57 22.21 -2.42
N PHE A 580 8.77 23.39 -1.83
CA PHE A 580 8.09 23.75 -0.58
C PHE A 580 6.62 24.08 -0.83
N SER A 581 6.28 24.70 -1.95
CA SER A 581 4.88 24.89 -2.36
C SER A 581 4.15 23.53 -2.52
N ALA A 582 4.83 22.52 -3.08
CA ALA A 582 4.26 21.19 -3.18
C ALA A 582 4.13 20.52 -1.81
N LEU A 583 5.12 20.67 -0.94
CA LEU A 583 5.12 20.11 0.42
C LEU A 583 4.03 20.73 1.30
N ASP A 584 3.76 22.03 1.16
CA ASP A 584 2.70 22.72 1.93
C ASP A 584 1.34 22.11 1.72
N ILE A 585 1.04 21.63 0.50
CA ILE A 585 -0.20 20.93 0.17
C ILE A 585 -0.14 19.45 0.57
N GLN A 586 0.96 18.77 0.28
CA GLN A 586 1.08 17.32 0.47
C GLN A 586 1.20 16.92 1.94
N ASP A 587 1.73 17.77 2.79
CA ASP A 587 1.95 17.49 4.21
C ASP A 587 0.66 17.03 4.92
N GLU A 588 -0.44 17.77 4.72
CA GLU A 588 -1.72 17.44 5.33
C GLU A 588 -2.37 16.19 4.72
N LEU A 589 -2.23 16.00 3.42
CA LEU A 589 -2.85 14.86 2.73
C LEU A 589 -2.12 13.55 3.05
N GLN A 590 -0.79 13.57 3.06
CA GLN A 590 -0.01 12.34 3.26
C GLN A 590 -0.01 11.86 4.71
N THR A 591 -0.26 12.72 5.68
CA THR A 591 -0.43 12.31 7.09
C THR A 591 -1.73 11.58 7.36
N LEU A 592 -2.71 11.61 6.44
CA LEU A 592 -3.99 10.90 6.59
C LEU A 592 -3.91 9.41 6.23
N TYR A 593 -2.87 8.97 5.54
CA TYR A 593 -2.68 7.54 5.29
C TYR A 593 -2.22 6.82 6.55
N THR A 594 -2.78 5.65 6.79
CA THR A 594 -2.44 4.79 7.95
C THR A 594 -1.37 3.75 7.61
N SER A 595 -0.89 3.77 6.37
CA SER A 595 0.13 2.90 5.83
C SER A 595 1.05 3.66 4.86
N GLY A 596 1.56 2.99 3.84
CA GLY A 596 2.54 3.53 2.90
C GLY A 596 2.08 4.82 2.21
N THR A 597 2.92 5.82 2.32
CA THR A 597 2.88 7.02 1.50
C THR A 597 4.30 7.54 1.32
N VAL A 598 4.57 8.26 0.26
CA VAL A 598 5.91 8.83 0.02
C VAL A 598 5.81 10.11 -0.79
N PHE A 599 6.60 11.09 -0.39
CA PHE A 599 6.85 12.27 -1.22
C PHE A 599 8.14 12.08 -2.03
N HIS A 600 8.03 12.12 -3.34
CA HIS A 600 9.15 12.08 -4.28
C HIS A 600 9.56 13.49 -4.69
N ALA A 601 10.72 13.95 -4.24
CA ALA A 601 11.32 15.19 -4.76
C ALA A 601 12.02 14.88 -6.10
N PHE A 602 11.30 14.98 -7.21
CA PHE A 602 11.87 14.75 -8.54
C PHE A 602 12.80 15.91 -8.93
N LEU A 603 14.08 15.58 -9.10
CA LEU A 603 15.13 16.53 -9.50
C LEU A 603 15.60 16.20 -10.91
N GLY A 604 15.84 17.23 -11.71
CA GLY A 604 16.31 17.05 -13.10
C GLY A 604 17.75 16.52 -13.20
N GLU A 605 18.54 16.78 -12.17
CA GLU A 605 19.93 16.36 -12.07
C GLU A 605 20.33 16.13 -10.60
N LYS A 606 21.57 15.74 -10.36
CA LYS A 606 22.09 15.60 -8.99
C LYS A 606 22.09 16.94 -8.25
N LEU A 607 21.94 16.90 -6.93
CA LEU A 607 22.16 18.08 -6.09
C LEU A 607 23.64 18.54 -6.15
N PRO A 608 23.92 19.84 -5.96
CA PRO A 608 25.26 20.38 -6.10
C PRO A 608 26.31 19.65 -5.25
N ASP A 609 25.98 19.39 -3.99
CA ASP A 609 26.85 18.72 -3.04
C ASP A 609 26.05 18.04 -1.92
N TRP A 610 26.76 17.36 -1.03
CA TRP A 610 26.18 16.70 0.12
C TRP A 610 25.55 17.69 1.13
N LYS A 611 26.05 18.93 1.23
CA LYS A 611 25.51 19.96 2.14
C LYS A 611 24.12 20.40 1.69
N ALA A 612 23.95 20.59 0.39
CA ALA A 612 22.65 20.92 -0.20
C ALA A 612 21.63 19.78 0.07
N ALA A 613 22.04 18.52 -0.08
CA ALA A 613 21.20 17.36 0.22
C ALA A 613 20.87 17.31 1.72
N ALA A 614 21.85 17.44 2.60
CA ALA A 614 21.64 17.44 4.05
C ALA A 614 20.70 18.57 4.50
N SER A 615 20.92 19.78 3.98
CA SER A 615 20.07 20.94 4.27
C SER A 615 18.63 20.73 3.82
N LEU A 616 18.41 20.17 2.63
CA LEU A 616 17.06 19.91 2.11
C LEU A 616 16.35 18.84 2.94
N VAL A 617 17.01 17.70 3.20
CA VAL A 617 16.47 16.61 4.02
C VAL A 617 16.11 17.13 5.41
N ARG A 618 17.01 17.90 6.04
CA ARG A 618 16.79 18.51 7.36
C ARG A 618 15.62 19.49 7.37
N LYS A 619 15.54 20.39 6.38
CA LYS A 619 14.42 21.35 6.27
C LYS A 619 13.08 20.65 6.15
N ILE A 620 13.00 19.57 5.38
CA ILE A 620 11.77 18.79 5.26
C ILE A 620 11.43 18.13 6.61
N ALA A 621 12.40 17.46 7.24
CA ALA A 621 12.17 16.77 8.51
C ALA A 621 11.73 17.70 9.65
N GLU A 622 12.33 18.89 9.74
CA GLU A 622 12.07 19.87 10.82
C GLU A 622 10.78 20.67 10.61
N ASN A 623 10.34 20.90 9.36
CA ASN A 623 9.21 21.80 9.06
C ASN A 623 7.92 21.08 8.65
N TYR A 624 7.97 19.81 8.29
CA TYR A 624 6.83 19.05 7.80
C TYR A 624 6.59 17.78 8.63
N ARG A 625 5.33 17.39 8.76
CA ARG A 625 4.92 16.11 9.39
C ARG A 625 4.95 14.95 8.43
N LEU A 626 5.34 15.21 7.19
CA LEU A 626 5.43 14.22 6.13
C LEU A 626 6.19 12.97 6.62
N PRO A 627 5.55 11.79 6.61
CA PRO A 627 6.11 10.62 7.29
C PRO A 627 7.28 9.98 6.55
N TYR A 628 7.31 10.12 5.21
CA TYR A 628 8.27 9.39 4.38
C TYR A 628 8.54 10.11 3.07
N TYR A 629 9.80 10.34 2.75
CA TYR A 629 10.20 11.10 1.56
C TYR A 629 11.56 10.69 1.02
N THR A 630 11.84 11.07 -0.22
CA THR A 630 13.12 10.79 -0.88
C THR A 630 13.44 11.84 -1.92
N MET A 631 14.75 12.10 -2.11
CA MET A 631 15.26 12.88 -3.24
C MET A 631 15.36 11.97 -4.45
N SER A 632 14.96 12.43 -5.60
CA SER A 632 14.87 11.61 -6.82
C SER A 632 15.51 12.30 -8.01
N PRO A 633 16.87 12.44 -8.02
CA PRO A 633 17.58 12.97 -9.17
C PRO A 633 17.44 12.04 -10.40
N THR A 634 17.51 12.66 -11.58
CA THR A 634 17.65 11.92 -12.85
C THR A 634 19.13 11.79 -13.19
N TYR A 635 19.54 10.61 -13.68
CA TYR A 635 20.90 10.38 -14.15
C TYR A 635 20.92 9.42 -15.33
N SER A 636 22.01 9.42 -16.07
CA SER A 636 22.19 8.54 -17.21
C SER A 636 23.44 7.68 -17.03
N VAL A 637 23.47 6.50 -17.66
CA VAL A 637 24.61 5.59 -17.60
C VAL A 637 25.08 5.24 -19.02
N CYS A 638 26.31 5.58 -19.32
CA CYS A 638 27.01 5.16 -20.53
C CYS A 638 27.82 3.90 -20.26
N LYS A 639 27.75 2.92 -21.15
CA LYS A 639 28.54 1.67 -21.01
C LYS A 639 30.05 1.90 -20.95
N THR A 640 30.55 2.98 -21.55
CA THR A 640 31.99 3.30 -21.62
C THR A 640 32.41 4.30 -20.56
N HIS A 641 31.58 5.35 -20.31
CA HIS A 641 31.93 6.47 -19.43
C HIS A 641 31.22 6.42 -18.07
N GLY A 642 30.34 5.44 -17.86
CA GLY A 642 29.64 5.26 -16.58
C GLY A 642 28.56 6.33 -16.31
N TYR A 643 28.52 6.83 -15.10
CA TYR A 643 27.53 7.78 -14.60
C TYR A 643 27.63 9.17 -15.23
N ILE A 644 26.48 9.71 -15.65
CA ILE A 644 26.32 11.07 -16.19
C ILE A 644 25.15 11.72 -15.44
N SER A 645 25.35 12.93 -14.90
CA SER A 645 24.27 13.68 -14.23
C SER A 645 23.22 14.15 -15.23
N GLY A 646 21.94 14.04 -14.87
CA GLY A 646 20.83 14.51 -15.69
C GLY A 646 20.40 13.54 -16.80
N GLU A 647 19.47 14.00 -17.62
CA GLU A 647 18.85 13.23 -18.71
C GLU A 647 19.68 13.34 -20.00
N HIS A 648 20.31 12.27 -20.37
CA HIS A 648 21.09 12.16 -21.60
C HIS A 648 20.78 10.83 -22.30
N TYR A 649 20.02 10.84 -23.37
CA TYR A 649 19.76 9.62 -24.19
C TYR A 649 20.96 9.20 -25.05
N ARG A 650 21.92 10.10 -25.20
CA ARG A 650 23.23 9.86 -25.82
C ARG A 650 24.33 10.43 -24.95
N CYS A 651 25.42 9.71 -24.87
CA CYS A 651 26.58 10.12 -24.10
C CYS A 651 27.21 11.41 -24.71
N PRO A 652 27.42 12.46 -23.91
CA PRO A 652 28.06 13.69 -24.39
C PRO A 652 29.48 13.48 -24.91
N GLU A 653 30.18 12.46 -24.40
CA GLU A 653 31.57 12.19 -24.75
C GLU A 653 31.73 11.28 -25.98
N CYS A 654 30.97 10.17 -26.04
CA CYS A 654 31.14 9.19 -27.12
C CYS A 654 29.90 9.03 -28.03
N ASN A 655 28.84 9.78 -27.80
CA ASN A 655 27.59 9.73 -28.56
C ASN A 655 26.89 8.36 -28.61
N SER A 656 27.31 7.41 -27.78
CA SER A 656 26.63 6.11 -27.64
C SER A 656 25.28 6.28 -26.91
N VAL A 657 24.35 5.36 -27.18
CA VAL A 657 23.07 5.31 -26.48
C VAL A 657 23.31 5.01 -24.99
N THR A 658 22.65 5.75 -24.12
CA THR A 658 22.71 5.64 -22.67
C THR A 658 21.41 5.09 -22.10
N GLU A 659 21.47 4.58 -20.89
CA GLU A 659 20.29 4.25 -20.08
C GLU A 659 19.97 5.45 -19.18
N VAL A 660 18.79 6.06 -19.34
CA VAL A 660 18.34 7.18 -18.51
C VAL A 660 17.58 6.63 -17.32
N TYR A 661 18.04 6.89 -16.11
CA TYR A 661 17.45 6.40 -14.87
C TYR A 661 16.66 7.50 -14.16
N SER A 662 15.42 7.20 -13.85
CA SER A 662 14.59 8.00 -12.94
C SER A 662 13.76 7.07 -12.08
N ARG A 663 13.24 7.59 -10.97
CA ARG A 663 12.40 6.83 -10.06
C ARG A 663 10.99 6.71 -10.63
N ILE A 664 10.55 5.48 -10.87
CA ILE A 664 9.21 5.24 -11.43
C ILE A 664 8.13 5.46 -10.37
N THR A 665 8.18 4.70 -9.29
CA THR A 665 7.33 4.87 -8.11
C THR A 665 8.08 4.58 -6.81
N GLY A 666 8.80 3.48 -6.71
CA GLY A 666 9.51 3.06 -5.51
C GLY A 666 10.98 2.79 -5.71
N TYR A 667 11.42 2.66 -6.95
CA TYR A 667 12.78 2.28 -7.31
C TYR A 667 13.19 2.90 -8.64
N TYR A 668 14.49 2.97 -8.88
CA TYR A 668 15.05 3.48 -10.13
C TYR A 668 14.97 2.44 -11.23
N ARG A 669 14.67 2.90 -12.44
CA ARG A 669 14.58 2.07 -13.65
C ARG A 669 14.91 2.91 -14.87
N PRO A 670 15.55 2.32 -15.91
CA PRO A 670 15.68 3.00 -17.19
C PRO A 670 14.32 3.43 -17.74
N VAL A 671 14.16 4.73 -18.00
CA VAL A 671 12.91 5.32 -18.50
C VAL A 671 12.44 4.66 -19.80
N GLN A 672 13.38 4.20 -20.63
CA GLN A 672 13.12 3.48 -21.87
C GLN A 672 12.35 2.16 -21.66
N ASN A 673 12.35 1.63 -20.45
CA ASN A 673 11.69 0.37 -20.10
C ASN A 673 10.36 0.57 -19.35
N TRP A 674 9.87 1.80 -19.23
CA TRP A 674 8.60 2.08 -18.54
C TRP A 674 7.40 1.76 -19.44
N ASN A 675 6.24 1.49 -18.81
CA ASN A 675 5.00 1.41 -19.57
C ASN A 675 4.60 2.78 -20.15
N ASP A 676 3.75 2.77 -21.16
CA ASP A 676 3.42 3.99 -21.91
C ASP A 676 2.83 5.10 -21.03
N GLY A 677 1.98 4.75 -20.05
CA GLY A 677 1.40 5.74 -19.12
C GLY A 677 2.43 6.38 -18.22
N LYS A 678 3.38 5.60 -17.68
CA LYS A 678 4.47 6.11 -16.86
C LYS A 678 5.50 6.88 -17.69
N ALA A 679 5.74 6.47 -18.92
CA ALA A 679 6.57 7.22 -19.86
C ALA A 679 5.94 8.60 -20.18
N GLN A 680 4.61 8.67 -20.28
CA GLN A 680 3.91 9.94 -20.45
C GLN A 680 4.00 10.80 -19.18
N GLU A 681 3.75 10.21 -18.00
CA GLU A 681 3.94 10.90 -16.71
C GLU A 681 5.34 11.51 -16.58
N TYR A 682 6.37 10.78 -16.98
CA TYR A 682 7.75 11.27 -16.96
C TYR A 682 7.94 12.52 -17.84
N LYS A 683 7.34 12.52 -19.02
CA LYS A 683 7.39 13.69 -19.93
C LYS A 683 6.65 14.90 -19.37
N ASP A 684 5.59 14.67 -18.60
CA ASP A 684 4.76 15.72 -18.01
C ASP A 684 5.35 16.25 -16.68
N ARG A 685 6.39 15.58 -16.11
CA ARG A 685 7.02 15.99 -14.85
C ARG A 685 7.70 17.34 -14.96
N LYS A 686 7.36 18.25 -14.08
CA LYS A 686 8.22 19.39 -13.72
C LYS A 686 9.17 18.94 -12.61
N VAL A 687 10.46 19.15 -12.83
CA VAL A 687 11.47 18.89 -11.82
C VAL A 687 11.58 20.07 -10.87
N TYR A 688 11.81 19.76 -9.58
CA TYR A 688 11.96 20.79 -8.59
C TYR A 688 13.32 21.51 -8.75
N ASN A 689 13.26 22.83 -8.71
CA ASN A 689 14.43 23.70 -8.70
C ASN A 689 14.71 24.16 -7.27
N ILE A 690 15.75 23.61 -6.65
CA ILE A 690 16.05 23.85 -5.23
C ILE A 690 16.53 25.29 -4.99
N GLU A 691 17.24 25.91 -5.94
CA GLU A 691 17.75 27.30 -5.81
C GLU A 691 16.58 28.30 -5.79
N ASN A 692 15.53 28.04 -6.54
CA ASN A 692 14.35 28.90 -6.63
C ASN A 692 13.27 28.57 -5.59
N SER A 693 13.41 27.46 -4.88
CA SER A 693 12.43 27.00 -3.89
C SER A 693 12.54 27.79 -2.58
N LYS A 694 11.41 28.29 -2.08
CA LYS A 694 11.34 29.12 -0.88
C LYS A 694 10.54 28.45 0.23
N LEU A 695 11.21 28.19 1.36
CA LEU A 695 10.52 27.71 2.56
C LEU A 695 9.68 28.87 3.13
N THR A 696 8.35 28.73 3.05
CA THR A 696 7.37 29.74 3.53
C THR A 696 6.99 29.50 4.99
N ARG A 697 7.10 28.25 5.48
CA ARG A 697 6.91 27.93 6.89
C ARG A 697 8.14 28.39 7.70
N ASN A 698 7.92 29.22 8.72
CA ASN A 698 8.97 29.59 9.66
C ASN A 698 9.40 28.34 10.44
N GLY A 699 10.70 28.00 10.38
CA GLY A 699 11.32 26.81 10.96
C GLY A 699 11.41 26.78 12.50
N LYS A 700 10.31 26.96 13.16
CA LYS A 700 9.97 26.40 14.46
C LYS A 700 8.65 25.70 14.23
N PRO A 701 8.46 24.46 14.76
CA PRO A 701 7.14 24.10 15.14
C PRO A 701 6.68 25.32 15.97
N GLU A 702 5.72 26.08 15.50
CA GLU A 702 4.85 26.68 16.48
C GLU A 702 4.44 25.46 17.33
N GLU A 703 5.05 25.31 18.54
CA GLU A 703 4.18 25.11 19.65
C GLU A 703 3.00 26.02 19.29
N LYS A 704 1.95 25.45 18.73
CA LYS A 704 0.63 25.97 18.93
C LYS A 704 0.52 25.94 20.46
N LYS A 705 1.02 26.96 21.11
CA LYS A 705 0.19 27.65 22.05
C LYS A 705 -1.09 27.82 21.26
N ALA A 706 -1.98 26.82 21.40
CA ALA A 706 -3.38 27.13 21.37
C ALA A 706 -3.41 28.44 22.12
N GLU A 707 -3.54 29.55 21.44
CA GLU A 707 -4.27 30.65 21.99
C GLU A 707 -5.64 30.03 22.24
N CYS A 708 -5.66 29.32 23.35
CA CYS A 708 -6.84 29.10 24.12
C CYS A 708 -7.33 30.53 24.42
N GLN A 709 -8.21 31.00 23.58
CA GLN A 709 -9.09 32.12 23.89
C GLN A 709 -10.00 31.76 25.08
N CYS A 710 -9.56 30.87 25.98
CA CYS A 710 -10.23 30.42 27.18
C CYS A 710 -9.23 30.02 28.27
N CYS A 711 -8.14 30.74 28.44
CA CYS A 711 -7.41 30.75 29.70
C CYS A 711 -7.81 31.99 30.47
N GLU A 712 -9.08 32.05 30.90
CA GLU A 712 -9.37 32.64 32.18
C GLU A 712 -8.69 31.80 33.26
N PRO A 713 -8.20 32.41 34.37
CA PRO A 713 -7.48 31.72 35.42
C PRO A 713 -8.33 30.55 35.92
N LYS A 714 -7.78 29.34 35.96
CA LYS A 714 -8.41 28.13 36.51
C LYS A 714 -9.10 28.48 37.79
N SER A 715 -10.41 28.30 37.86
CA SER A 715 -11.15 28.43 39.09
C SER A 715 -10.58 27.43 40.10
N GLU A 716 -10.33 27.84 41.33
CA GLU A 716 -9.79 27.02 42.41
C GLU A 716 -10.63 25.75 42.67
N ASN A 717 -11.84 25.65 42.10
CA ASN A 717 -12.76 24.52 42.20
C ASN A 717 -13.32 24.18 40.82
N ALA A 718 -13.12 22.95 40.30
CA ALA A 718 -13.65 22.48 39.03
C ALA A 718 -14.00 20.99 39.09
N VAL A 719 -15.04 20.56 38.38
CA VAL A 719 -15.45 19.15 38.25
C VAL A 719 -15.47 18.77 36.77
N TYR A 720 -14.64 17.81 36.39
CA TYR A 720 -14.50 17.33 35.03
C TYR A 720 -14.97 15.88 34.90
N LEU A 721 -15.75 15.55 33.87
CA LEU A 721 -16.05 14.18 33.51
C LEU A 721 -15.37 13.81 32.20
N PHE A 722 -14.31 13.01 32.28
CA PHE A 722 -13.63 12.48 31.10
C PHE A 722 -14.42 11.33 30.50
N THR A 723 -14.72 11.47 29.18
CA THR A 723 -15.55 10.52 28.42
C THR A 723 -14.88 10.14 27.11
N THR A 724 -15.38 9.10 26.43
CA THR A 724 -15.08 8.80 25.05
C THR A 724 -16.37 8.75 24.24
N ALA A 725 -16.28 9.05 22.92
CA ALA A 725 -17.44 9.23 22.06
C ALA A 725 -18.39 8.00 21.99
N THR A 726 -17.83 6.79 22.10
CA THR A 726 -18.54 5.52 21.89
C THR A 726 -18.81 4.73 23.18
N CYS A 727 -18.47 5.27 24.34
CA CYS A 727 -18.52 4.56 25.62
C CYS A 727 -19.95 4.47 26.19
N PRO A 728 -20.59 3.30 26.31
CA PRO A 728 -21.92 3.16 26.94
C PRO A 728 -21.91 3.54 28.41
N ASN A 729 -20.84 3.23 29.15
CA ASN A 729 -20.68 3.56 30.56
C ASN A 729 -20.57 5.06 30.80
N CYS A 730 -20.06 5.81 29.81
CA CYS A 730 -20.00 7.26 29.88
C CYS A 730 -21.41 7.90 29.83
N LYS A 731 -22.32 7.34 29.04
CA LYS A 731 -23.72 7.77 28.99
C LYS A 731 -24.42 7.51 30.31
N ILE A 732 -24.14 6.38 30.97
CA ILE A 732 -24.66 6.04 32.29
C ILE A 732 -24.11 7.00 33.32
N ALA A 733 -22.82 7.32 33.31
CA ALA A 733 -22.17 8.25 34.21
C ALA A 733 -22.78 9.67 34.10
N CYS A 734 -22.98 10.19 32.89
CA CYS A 734 -23.67 11.45 32.66
C CYS A 734 -25.07 11.44 33.26
N SER A 735 -25.87 10.41 32.95
CA SER A 735 -27.25 10.32 33.47
C SER A 735 -27.31 10.26 35.01
N LEU A 736 -26.33 9.66 35.66
CA LEU A 736 -26.24 9.58 37.12
C LEU A 736 -25.89 10.94 37.73
N LEU A 737 -24.89 11.62 37.18
CA LEU A 737 -24.47 12.96 37.65
C LEU A 737 -25.55 14.00 37.43
N ASP A 738 -26.24 13.96 36.29
CA ASP A 738 -27.36 14.86 35.97
C ASP A 738 -28.52 14.67 36.95
N LYS A 739 -28.86 13.41 37.25
CA LYS A 739 -29.90 13.08 38.24
C LYS A 739 -29.54 13.52 39.68
N ALA A 740 -28.24 13.47 40.01
CA ALA A 740 -27.74 13.90 41.31
C ALA A 740 -27.54 15.44 41.41
N GLY A 741 -27.79 16.18 40.34
CA GLY A 741 -27.63 17.64 40.28
C GLY A 741 -26.18 18.11 40.36
N VAL A 742 -25.21 17.25 40.07
CA VAL A 742 -23.78 17.60 40.06
C VAL A 742 -23.46 18.40 38.79
N LYS A 743 -22.96 19.63 38.95
CA LYS A 743 -22.45 20.41 37.83
C LYS A 743 -21.06 19.93 37.48
N TYR A 744 -20.87 19.54 36.25
CA TYR A 744 -19.57 19.08 35.74
C TYR A 744 -19.35 19.54 34.30
N GLU A 745 -18.11 19.69 33.93
CA GLU A 745 -17.69 19.90 32.54
C GLU A 745 -17.39 18.54 31.91
N LYS A 746 -18.06 18.24 30.80
CA LYS A 746 -17.84 16.99 30.06
C LYS A 746 -16.72 17.18 29.05
N LEU A 747 -15.65 16.41 29.21
CA LEU A 747 -14.47 16.43 28.35
C LEU A 747 -14.34 15.11 27.57
N LEU A 748 -14.15 15.22 26.27
CA LEU A 748 -13.76 14.07 25.47
C LEU A 748 -12.26 13.85 25.64
N ALA A 749 -11.86 12.70 26.15
CA ALA A 749 -10.46 12.40 26.50
C ALA A 749 -9.48 12.52 25.31
N ASN A 750 -9.96 12.26 24.11
CA ASN A 750 -9.18 12.42 22.87
C ASN A 750 -9.01 13.88 22.42
N GLU A 751 -9.87 14.79 22.89
CA GLU A 751 -9.79 16.23 22.56
C GLU A 751 -8.98 17.04 23.58
N HIS A 752 -8.72 16.45 24.77
CA HIS A 752 -8.02 17.09 25.87
C HIS A 752 -6.85 16.24 26.40
N PRO A 753 -5.85 15.89 25.55
CA PRO A 753 -4.74 15.02 25.94
C PRO A 753 -3.89 15.60 27.09
N ASP A 754 -3.79 16.93 27.16
CA ASP A 754 -3.04 17.62 28.23
C ASP A 754 -3.67 17.41 29.60
N LEU A 755 -4.99 17.57 29.70
CA LEU A 755 -5.74 17.31 30.94
C LEU A 755 -5.78 15.81 31.28
N VAL A 756 -5.83 14.93 30.28
CA VAL A 756 -5.72 13.48 30.47
C VAL A 756 -4.38 13.13 31.09
N SER A 757 -3.30 13.75 30.63
CA SER A 757 -1.95 13.58 31.17
C SER A 757 -1.80 14.23 32.55
N GLU A 758 -2.25 15.46 32.71
CA GLU A 758 -2.19 16.22 34.00
C GLU A 758 -2.91 15.44 35.11
N PHE A 759 -4.12 14.98 34.84
CA PHE A 759 -4.91 14.22 35.81
C PHE A 759 -4.64 12.71 35.78
N GLY A 760 -3.72 12.20 34.94
CA GLY A 760 -3.38 10.77 34.86
C GLY A 760 -4.60 9.89 34.60
N ILE A 761 -5.45 10.24 33.64
CA ILE A 761 -6.67 9.51 33.28
C ILE A 761 -6.30 8.26 32.45
N LYS A 762 -6.66 7.09 32.97
CA LYS A 762 -6.33 5.79 32.35
C LYS A 762 -7.53 5.10 31.70
N GLN A 763 -8.76 5.51 32.03
CA GLN A 763 -10.00 4.94 31.48
C GLN A 763 -11.15 5.94 31.55
N ALA A 764 -12.20 5.73 30.75
CA ALA A 764 -13.43 6.50 30.76
C ALA A 764 -14.64 5.59 31.13
N PRO A 765 -15.64 6.12 31.86
CA PRO A 765 -15.72 7.46 32.43
C PRO A 765 -14.83 7.63 33.68
N THR A 766 -14.20 8.80 33.83
CA THR A 766 -13.54 9.21 35.10
C THR A 766 -13.98 10.62 35.44
N LEU A 767 -14.53 10.77 36.64
CA LEU A 767 -14.86 12.07 37.24
C LEU A 767 -13.64 12.56 38.01
N VAL A 768 -13.22 13.79 37.74
CA VAL A 768 -12.15 14.49 38.44
C VAL A 768 -12.74 15.69 39.11
N VAL A 769 -12.56 15.81 40.41
CA VAL A 769 -13.01 16.91 41.22
C VAL A 769 -11.79 17.63 41.79
N VAL A 770 -11.66 18.90 41.47
CA VAL A 770 -10.62 19.77 41.97
C VAL A 770 -11.23 20.72 42.97
N GLU A 771 -10.83 20.65 44.24
CA GLU A 771 -11.30 21.54 45.33
C GLU A 771 -10.08 22.06 46.10
N ASN A 772 -9.92 23.39 46.12
CA ASN A 772 -8.81 24.03 46.82
C ASN A 772 -7.42 23.42 46.52
N GLY A 773 -7.20 23.05 45.27
CA GLY A 773 -5.93 22.43 44.82
C GLY A 773 -5.81 20.94 45.09
N ASN A 774 -6.76 20.29 45.76
CA ASN A 774 -6.80 18.86 45.95
C ASN A 774 -7.58 18.19 44.81
N VAL A 775 -7.03 17.13 44.26
CA VAL A 775 -7.64 16.39 43.14
C VAL A 775 -8.16 15.03 43.64
N THR A 776 -9.47 14.84 43.51
CA THR A 776 -10.14 13.56 43.82
C THR A 776 -10.64 12.94 42.50
N LYS A 777 -10.50 11.61 42.35
CA LYS A 777 -10.95 10.89 41.15
C LYS A 777 -11.91 9.76 41.51
N ALA A 778 -13.00 9.65 40.73
CA ALA A 778 -13.89 8.50 40.74
C ALA A 778 -13.90 7.84 39.37
N THR A 779 -13.41 6.59 39.29
CA THR A 779 -13.14 5.91 38.02
C THR A 779 -14.15 4.81 37.74
N GLY A 780 -14.82 4.90 36.59
CA GLY A 780 -15.92 3.99 36.22
C GLY A 780 -17.24 4.34 36.89
N VAL A 781 -18.32 3.71 36.43
CA VAL A 781 -19.69 3.98 36.88
C VAL A 781 -19.88 3.66 38.37
N SER A 782 -19.21 2.63 38.88
CA SER A 782 -19.31 2.18 40.27
C SER A 782 -18.77 3.23 41.26
N ASP A 783 -17.60 3.80 40.97
CA ASP A 783 -17.01 4.79 41.88
C ASP A 783 -17.70 6.16 41.75
N ILE A 784 -18.20 6.50 40.54
CA ILE A 784 -19.05 7.69 40.36
C ILE A 784 -20.35 7.58 41.16
N LYS A 785 -20.98 6.38 41.22
CA LYS A 785 -22.14 6.14 42.09
C LYS A 785 -21.81 6.35 43.55
N LYS A 786 -20.70 5.82 44.06
CA LYS A 786 -20.24 6.04 45.40
C LYS A 786 -20.01 7.51 45.71
N TYR A 787 -19.43 8.26 44.76
CA TYR A 787 -19.19 9.69 44.92
C TYR A 787 -20.49 10.50 45.11
N ILE A 788 -21.54 10.15 44.38
CA ILE A 788 -22.85 10.84 44.47
C ILE A 788 -23.76 10.28 45.57
N GLY A 789 -23.28 9.26 46.34
CA GLY A 789 -24.06 8.65 47.39
C GLY A 789 -25.26 7.81 46.93
N ALA A 790 -25.20 7.25 45.73
CA ALA A 790 -26.27 6.48 45.09
C ALA A 790 -25.91 4.98 45.00
#